data_7bd9ce3f834a77837efb931da020d5b8
#
_entry.id   7bd9ce3f834a77837efb931da020d5b8
#
_cell.length_a   1.000
_cell.length_b   1.000
_cell.length_c   1.000
_cell.angle_alpha   90.00
_cell.angle_beta   90.00
_cell.angle_gamma   90.00
#
_symmetry.space_group_name_H-M   'P 1'
#
loop_
_entity.id
_entity.type
_entity.pdbx_description
1 polymer ?
#
loop_
_entity_poly.entity_id
_entity_poly.type
_entity_poly.pdbx_seq_one_letter_code
_entity_poly.pdbx_strand_id
1 'polypeptide(L)'
;MTKPPIRLGVDIGGTFTDVVLEAGAALHSVKVLTTYAAPEEAILDGIGQVCARADVAPGAVTMVIHGTTLATNALIERRGAKTALITTRGFRDVIEMRTESRFEQYDLNLVLPEPLIARNHRHVLDERIGAAGQVLKPLQRAAVEAMAETIRSGGYVSVAVGLLHSYANPVHERLVREVLANRLPGVSVSLSSEVSPQMREYERFNTVCANAYVKPMMRAYLQRLTGQLQAIGMTAPVMLMHSGGGIISLESASEFPVRLIESGPAGGAIFAADLARRHGLDRVLSFDMGGTTAKICMIRAQTPKTARVFEAARSYRFKKGSGMPISIPVIDMVEIGAGGGSLAGVDAMRQIRVGPESAGSEPGPACYQHGGERPAVTDADLVLGRLDPDAFAGGAIPLSAEAAGVAVDVAVGKPLGLDRMTAAFGISEVVDENMANAARVHAVENGEDLASFTMIAFGGAAPLHAGRLCQKLGVGRFLVPPGAGVGSAIGFLRASFSFEATRSAYMRLGDFSPAAARRVLAELRDDAAAFVRACDPQARIGYEVRAYMRYVGQGWEIPVDLSAADAAEPVAERCLALFEDAYKTLFGRAVDGVDIEVTSWAVKAATPLPVTAAIDPATAVSEARFAGTRPLFDPAIGAVVEAGVVARDGLAPGDWLSGPAMVTESETTVVIPAGFTATMRADGSLEIIRDASARKEAAE
;
A
#
# COMPACT_ATOMS: atom_id res chain seq x y z
N MET A 1 -8.02 -20.38 31.89
CA MET A 1 -7.99 -20.02 30.47
C MET A 1 -7.93 -18.50 30.41
N THR A 2 -6.88 -17.92 29.88
CA THR A 2 -6.82 -16.47 29.59
C THR A 2 -7.88 -16.15 28.54
N LYS A 3 -8.67 -15.11 28.76
CA LYS A 3 -9.64 -14.65 27.74
C LYS A 3 -8.88 -14.34 26.44
N PRO A 4 -9.43 -14.71 25.26
CA PRO A 4 -8.80 -14.36 23.99
C PRO A 4 -8.60 -12.84 23.89
N PRO A 5 -7.50 -12.38 23.26
CA PRO A 5 -7.25 -10.95 23.11
C PRO A 5 -8.36 -10.31 22.26
N ILE A 6 -8.77 -9.10 22.63
CA ILE A 6 -9.67 -8.28 21.85
C ILE A 6 -8.84 -7.23 21.13
N ARG A 7 -8.83 -7.27 19.78
CA ARG A 7 -7.99 -6.41 18.96
C ARG A 7 -8.81 -5.56 18.02
N LEU A 8 -8.40 -4.33 17.80
CA LEU A 8 -8.99 -3.41 16.82
C LEU A 8 -8.03 -3.18 15.64
N GLY A 9 -8.55 -3.32 14.41
CA GLY A 9 -7.92 -2.84 13.20
C GLY A 9 -8.66 -1.59 12.70
N VAL A 10 -7.94 -0.50 12.43
CA VAL A 10 -8.51 0.77 11.99
C VAL A 10 -7.78 1.26 10.77
N ASP A 11 -8.46 1.38 9.62
CA ASP A 11 -7.90 1.91 8.38
C ASP A 11 -8.59 3.21 7.97
N ILE A 12 -7.83 4.30 7.90
CA ILE A 12 -8.32 5.56 7.36
C ILE A 12 -8.06 5.60 5.86
N GLY A 13 -9.12 5.45 5.08
CA GLY A 13 -9.10 5.69 3.65
C GLY A 13 -9.49 7.12 3.26
N GLY A 14 -9.40 7.42 1.96
CA GLY A 14 -9.78 8.74 1.43
C GLY A 14 -11.28 9.03 1.46
N THR A 15 -12.16 8.03 1.56
CA THR A 15 -13.62 8.20 1.57
C THR A 15 -14.24 7.61 2.83
N PHE A 16 -13.79 6.44 3.25
CA PHE A 16 -14.30 5.72 4.41
C PHE A 16 -13.17 5.40 5.38
N THR A 17 -13.52 5.37 6.66
CA THR A 17 -12.72 4.81 7.74
C THR A 17 -13.32 3.46 8.13
N ASP A 18 -12.50 2.42 8.02
CA ASP A 18 -12.87 1.03 8.29
C ASP A 18 -12.40 0.64 9.69
N VAL A 19 -13.31 0.14 10.51
CA VAL A 19 -13.00 -0.32 11.87
C VAL A 19 -13.45 -1.77 12.05
N VAL A 20 -12.52 -2.63 12.44
CA VAL A 20 -12.76 -4.06 12.67
C VAL A 20 -12.35 -4.43 14.09
N LEU A 21 -13.26 -5.06 14.83
CA LEU A 21 -13.02 -5.61 16.15
C LEU A 21 -12.99 -7.14 16.06
N GLU A 22 -11.89 -7.74 16.51
CA GLU A 22 -11.73 -9.17 16.66
C GLU A 22 -11.84 -9.58 18.12
N ALA A 23 -12.82 -10.43 18.44
CA ALA A 23 -13.02 -11.00 19.77
C ALA A 23 -13.03 -12.53 19.68
N GLY A 24 -11.89 -13.17 19.89
CA GLY A 24 -11.73 -14.61 19.66
C GLY A 24 -11.89 -14.97 18.19
N ALA A 25 -12.90 -15.76 17.83
CA ALA A 25 -13.18 -16.13 16.44
C ALA A 25 -14.16 -15.16 15.74
N ALA A 26 -14.80 -14.27 16.48
CA ALA A 26 -15.78 -13.33 15.92
C ALA A 26 -15.08 -12.07 15.39
N LEU A 27 -15.52 -11.63 14.23
CA LEU A 27 -15.14 -10.35 13.61
C LEU A 27 -16.39 -9.48 13.50
N HIS A 28 -16.29 -8.26 14.00
CA HIS A 28 -17.33 -7.23 13.85
C HIS A 28 -16.71 -6.07 13.08
N SER A 29 -17.42 -5.53 12.09
CA SER A 29 -16.95 -4.43 11.28
C SER A 29 -17.93 -3.27 11.24
N VAL A 30 -17.38 -2.09 11.02
CA VAL A 30 -18.11 -0.85 10.79
C VAL A 30 -17.34 -0.03 9.76
N LYS A 31 -18.08 0.60 8.86
CA LYS A 31 -17.56 1.52 7.85
C LYS A 31 -18.23 2.89 8.07
N VAL A 32 -17.44 3.92 8.36
CA VAL A 32 -17.91 5.29 8.56
C VAL A 32 -17.27 6.24 7.56
N LEU A 33 -17.92 7.36 7.24
CA LEU A 33 -17.32 8.37 6.35
C LEU A 33 -16.13 9.02 7.03
N THR A 34 -15.05 9.23 6.29
CA THR A 34 -13.83 9.88 6.80
C THR A 34 -14.06 11.37 6.96
N THR A 35 -13.77 11.91 8.15
CA THR A 35 -13.79 13.34 8.46
C THR A 35 -12.44 13.95 8.11
N TYR A 36 -12.34 14.68 6.99
CA TYR A 36 -11.04 15.20 6.50
C TYR A 36 -10.37 16.20 7.47
N ALA A 37 -11.15 17.03 8.16
CA ALA A 37 -10.62 18.05 9.06
C ALA A 37 -10.08 17.46 10.38
N ALA A 38 -10.67 16.36 10.85
CA ALA A 38 -10.34 15.66 12.08
C ALA A 38 -10.53 14.14 11.91
N PRO A 39 -9.60 13.46 11.23
CA PRO A 39 -9.76 12.03 10.92
C PRO A 39 -9.94 11.14 12.16
N GLU A 40 -9.44 11.58 13.31
CA GLU A 40 -9.61 10.93 14.60
C GLU A 40 -11.08 10.84 15.05
N GLU A 41 -11.95 11.76 14.63
CA GLU A 41 -13.39 11.71 14.99
C GLU A 41 -14.07 10.52 14.33
N ALA A 42 -13.81 10.25 13.06
CA ALA A 42 -14.33 9.08 12.36
C ALA A 42 -13.85 7.76 13.01
N ILE A 43 -12.59 7.74 13.50
CA ILE A 43 -12.07 6.58 14.25
C ILE A 43 -12.87 6.35 15.52
N LEU A 44 -13.08 7.39 16.31
CA LEU A 44 -13.80 7.28 17.59
C LEU A 44 -15.27 6.87 17.40
N ASP A 45 -15.93 7.43 16.39
CA ASP A 45 -17.30 7.04 16.01
C ASP A 45 -17.34 5.56 15.61
N GLY A 46 -16.47 5.12 14.69
CA GLY A 46 -16.39 3.73 14.27
C GLY A 46 -16.06 2.77 15.41
N ILE A 47 -15.15 3.14 16.33
CA ILE A 47 -14.84 2.35 17.53
C ILE A 47 -16.07 2.26 18.43
N GLY A 48 -16.79 3.35 18.68
CA GLY A 48 -18.01 3.35 19.47
C GLY A 48 -19.06 2.39 18.91
N GLN A 49 -19.29 2.46 17.59
CA GLN A 49 -20.25 1.61 16.89
C GLN A 49 -19.84 0.12 16.91
N VAL A 50 -18.58 -0.22 16.63
CA VAL A 50 -18.13 -1.62 16.58
C VAL A 50 -18.10 -2.24 17.98
N CYS A 51 -17.73 -1.49 19.01
CA CYS A 51 -17.77 -1.92 20.40
C CYS A 51 -19.22 -2.20 20.85
N ALA A 52 -20.16 -1.34 20.49
CA ALA A 52 -21.58 -1.55 20.77
C ALA A 52 -22.13 -2.80 20.08
N ARG A 53 -21.79 -3.01 18.78
CA ARG A 53 -22.20 -4.22 18.04
C ARG A 53 -21.64 -5.52 18.62
N ALA A 54 -20.43 -5.46 19.17
CA ALA A 54 -19.74 -6.62 19.75
C ALA A 54 -20.08 -6.84 21.24
N ASP A 55 -20.84 -5.95 21.88
CA ASP A 55 -21.08 -5.92 23.35
C ASP A 55 -19.74 -5.91 24.13
N VAL A 56 -18.79 -5.10 23.68
CA VAL A 56 -17.43 -4.98 24.25
C VAL A 56 -17.22 -3.55 24.77
N ALA A 57 -16.81 -3.42 26.03
CA ALA A 57 -16.42 -2.11 26.56
C ALA A 57 -15.08 -1.66 25.95
N PRO A 58 -14.89 -0.36 25.61
CA PRO A 58 -13.62 0.13 25.06
C PRO A 58 -12.38 -0.23 25.88
N GLY A 59 -12.48 -0.23 27.22
CA GLY A 59 -11.39 -0.62 28.11
C GLY A 59 -11.02 -2.10 28.11
N ALA A 60 -11.82 -2.97 27.45
CA ALA A 60 -11.50 -4.39 27.28
C ALA A 60 -10.63 -4.68 26.05
N VAL A 61 -10.47 -3.70 25.15
CA VAL A 61 -9.57 -3.82 24.00
C VAL A 61 -8.14 -3.94 24.49
N THR A 62 -7.39 -4.88 23.91
CA THR A 62 -6.01 -5.20 24.32
C THR A 62 -4.97 -4.61 23.36
N MET A 63 -5.35 -4.25 22.14
CA MET A 63 -4.47 -3.66 21.12
C MET A 63 -5.27 -2.95 20.05
N VAL A 64 -4.79 -1.80 19.61
CA VAL A 64 -5.28 -1.07 18.43
C VAL A 64 -4.18 -1.07 17.38
N ILE A 65 -4.49 -1.52 16.16
CA ILE A 65 -3.58 -1.49 15.02
C ILE A 65 -4.16 -0.53 13.98
N HIS A 66 -3.40 0.50 13.66
CA HIS A 66 -3.89 1.61 12.86
C HIS A 66 -3.07 1.77 11.57
N GLY A 67 -3.76 1.88 10.43
CA GLY A 67 -3.22 2.31 9.15
C GLY A 67 -3.76 3.70 8.77
N THR A 68 -2.97 4.47 8.05
CA THR A 68 -3.34 5.84 7.70
C THR A 68 -2.77 6.28 6.36
N THR A 69 -3.55 7.00 5.57
CA THR A 69 -3.12 7.65 4.32
C THR A 69 -2.60 9.09 4.53
N LEU A 70 -2.61 9.61 5.77
CA LEU A 70 -2.26 11.01 6.04
C LEU A 70 -0.85 11.38 5.58
N ALA A 71 0.15 10.50 5.79
CA ALA A 71 1.53 10.75 5.37
C ALA A 71 1.64 10.79 3.84
N THR A 72 0.97 9.86 3.15
CA THR A 72 0.92 9.79 1.68
C THR A 72 0.25 11.03 1.10
N ASN A 73 -0.93 11.39 1.63
CA ASN A 73 -1.69 12.56 1.16
C ASN A 73 -0.91 13.86 1.38
N ALA A 74 -0.26 14.04 2.54
CA ALA A 74 0.55 15.21 2.82
C ALA A 74 1.71 15.41 1.83
N LEU A 75 2.32 14.33 1.34
CA LEU A 75 3.37 14.39 0.32
C LEU A 75 2.81 14.72 -1.06
N ILE A 76 1.69 14.10 -1.46
CA ILE A 76 1.05 14.30 -2.77
C ILE A 76 0.49 15.72 -2.88
N GLU A 77 -0.22 16.18 -1.85
CA GLU A 77 -0.88 17.49 -1.80
C GLU A 77 0.07 18.63 -1.40
N ARG A 78 1.33 18.32 -1.07
CA ARG A 78 2.33 19.30 -0.61
C ARG A 78 1.91 20.06 0.66
N ARG A 79 1.22 19.38 1.60
CA ARG A 79 0.69 19.94 2.86
C ARG A 79 1.45 19.45 4.08
N GLY A 80 2.77 19.63 4.10
CA GLY A 80 3.61 19.26 5.25
C GLY A 80 4.20 20.46 5.98
N ALA A 81 5.10 20.18 6.90
CA ALA A 81 5.75 21.19 7.72
C ALA A 81 6.74 22.06 6.93
N LYS A 82 6.90 23.33 7.31
CA LYS A 82 7.97 24.17 6.76
C LYS A 82 9.34 23.59 7.15
N THR A 83 9.99 22.97 6.16
CA THR A 83 11.17 22.15 6.34
C THR A 83 12.39 22.74 5.64
N ALA A 84 13.56 22.72 6.31
CA ALA A 84 14.85 22.99 5.70
C ALA A 84 15.61 21.69 5.40
N LEU A 85 16.38 21.66 4.31
CA LEU A 85 17.38 20.64 4.05
C LEU A 85 18.78 21.21 4.39
N ILE A 86 19.52 20.53 5.25
CA ILE A 86 20.95 20.80 5.50
C ILE A 86 21.75 19.71 4.80
N THR A 87 22.67 20.10 3.92
CA THR A 87 23.51 19.17 3.14
C THR A 87 24.97 19.62 3.05
N THR A 88 25.83 18.79 2.49
CA THR A 88 27.25 19.08 2.25
C THR A 88 27.42 20.17 1.21
N ARG A 89 28.36 21.10 1.40
CA ARG A 89 28.72 22.11 0.40
C ARG A 89 29.11 21.45 -0.94
N GLY A 90 28.50 21.95 -2.03
CA GLY A 90 28.63 21.40 -3.38
C GLY A 90 27.54 20.38 -3.74
N PHE A 91 26.69 19.94 -2.79
CA PHE A 91 25.64 18.94 -3.00
C PHE A 91 24.22 19.47 -2.77
N ARG A 92 24.03 20.79 -2.72
CA ARG A 92 22.71 21.43 -2.52
C ARG A 92 21.68 21.05 -3.57
N ASP A 93 22.12 20.86 -4.79
CA ASP A 93 21.24 20.69 -5.95
C ASP A 93 21.07 19.21 -6.37
N VAL A 94 21.53 18.25 -5.56
CA VAL A 94 21.39 16.79 -5.82
C VAL A 94 19.95 16.41 -6.06
N ILE A 95 18.99 16.90 -5.25
CA ILE A 95 17.58 16.59 -5.40
C ILE A 95 16.92 17.26 -6.64
N GLU A 96 17.60 18.26 -7.22
CA GLU A 96 17.23 18.89 -8.50
C GLU A 96 17.80 18.12 -9.68
N MET A 97 19.11 17.78 -9.62
CA MET A 97 19.84 17.09 -10.66
C MET A 97 19.41 15.62 -10.81
N ARG A 98 18.99 14.99 -9.71
CA ARG A 98 18.50 13.60 -9.68
C ARG A 98 19.57 12.62 -10.15
N THR A 99 19.16 11.62 -10.95
CA THR A 99 20.04 10.60 -11.56
C THR A 99 20.32 10.88 -13.03
N GLU A 100 19.94 12.06 -13.53
CA GLU A 100 20.01 12.46 -14.95
C GLU A 100 19.22 11.55 -15.89
N SER A 101 18.50 10.56 -15.37
CA SER A 101 17.62 9.69 -16.14
C SER A 101 16.36 10.43 -16.57
N ARG A 102 16.00 10.27 -17.84
CA ARG A 102 14.74 10.76 -18.40
C ARG A 102 13.77 9.59 -18.51
N PHE A 103 12.62 9.67 -17.86
CA PHE A 103 11.58 8.64 -17.97
C PHE A 103 10.82 8.69 -19.30
N GLU A 104 11.00 9.77 -20.08
CA GLU A 104 10.56 9.91 -21.45
C GLU A 104 11.68 10.56 -22.28
N GLN A 105 12.39 9.75 -23.08
CA GLN A 105 13.61 10.19 -23.76
C GLN A 105 13.35 11.16 -24.92
N TYR A 106 12.19 11.05 -25.57
CA TYR A 106 11.84 11.80 -26.76
C TYR A 106 10.93 13.00 -26.50
N ASP A 107 10.44 13.17 -25.27
CA ASP A 107 9.63 14.34 -24.92
C ASP A 107 10.52 15.56 -24.66
N LEU A 108 10.48 16.51 -25.57
CA LEU A 108 11.23 17.77 -25.45
C LEU A 108 10.66 18.70 -24.40
N ASN A 109 9.39 18.55 -24.06
CA ASN A 109 8.69 19.34 -23.06
C ASN A 109 8.56 18.61 -21.71
N LEU A 110 9.42 17.66 -21.45
CA LEU A 110 9.41 16.86 -20.24
C LEU A 110 9.43 17.74 -18.99
N VAL A 111 8.35 17.69 -18.20
CA VAL A 111 8.25 18.37 -16.90
C VAL A 111 8.63 17.38 -15.81
N LEU A 112 9.73 17.67 -15.13
CA LEU A 112 10.16 16.89 -13.96
C LEU A 112 9.37 17.34 -12.72
N PRO A 113 8.99 16.42 -11.81
CA PRO A 113 8.32 16.78 -10.56
C PRO A 113 9.19 17.76 -9.75
N GLU A 114 8.57 18.79 -9.18
CA GLU A 114 9.28 19.71 -8.31
C GLU A 114 9.83 19.01 -7.06
N PRO A 115 11.08 19.30 -6.64
CA PRO A 115 11.59 18.81 -5.37
C PRO A 115 10.69 19.18 -4.19
N LEU A 116 10.62 18.31 -3.18
CA LEU A 116 9.78 18.54 -1.99
C LEU A 116 10.24 19.79 -1.20
N ILE A 117 11.54 20.01 -1.15
CA ILE A 117 12.15 21.18 -0.50
C ILE A 117 12.68 22.12 -1.58
N ALA A 118 12.09 23.29 -1.70
CA ALA A 118 12.50 24.30 -2.67
C ALA A 118 13.97 24.75 -2.45
N ARG A 119 14.64 25.20 -3.51
CA ARG A 119 16.07 25.50 -3.51
C ARG A 119 16.50 26.54 -2.46
N ASN A 120 15.66 27.54 -2.16
CA ASN A 120 15.91 28.56 -1.13
C ASN A 120 15.82 28.05 0.32
N HIS A 121 15.28 26.83 0.52
CA HIS A 121 15.20 26.15 1.80
C HIS A 121 16.28 25.07 1.98
N ARG A 122 17.29 25.02 1.07
CA ARG A 122 18.41 24.10 1.13
C ARG A 122 19.67 24.85 1.56
N HIS A 123 20.21 24.48 2.70
CA HIS A 123 21.38 25.09 3.30
C HIS A 123 22.56 24.12 3.24
N VAL A 124 23.78 24.65 3.30
CA VAL A 124 24.99 23.83 3.18
C VAL A 124 25.93 24.03 4.35
N LEU A 125 26.55 22.93 4.79
CA LEU A 125 27.65 22.92 5.73
C LEU A 125 28.96 22.54 5.02
N ASP A 126 30.05 23.15 5.46
CA ASP A 126 31.37 22.93 4.90
C ASP A 126 32.08 21.81 5.66
N GLU A 127 31.81 20.58 5.21
CA GLU A 127 32.30 19.34 5.77
C GLU A 127 32.52 18.31 4.67
N ARG A 128 33.21 17.17 4.96
CA ARG A 128 33.31 16.05 4.02
C ARG A 128 33.61 14.73 4.73
N ILE A 129 32.75 13.75 4.49
CA ILE A 129 33.04 12.33 4.73
C ILE A 129 33.38 11.68 3.40
N GLY A 130 34.39 10.83 3.38
CA GLY A 130 34.80 10.03 2.21
C GLY A 130 33.93 8.77 2.07
N ALA A 131 34.01 8.11 0.90
CA ALA A 131 33.22 6.92 0.58
C ALA A 131 33.49 5.72 1.53
N ALA A 132 34.70 5.65 2.09
CA ALA A 132 35.08 4.64 3.08
C ALA A 132 34.78 5.08 4.54
N GLY A 133 34.04 6.18 4.73
CA GLY A 133 33.64 6.66 6.06
C GLY A 133 34.73 7.51 6.78
N GLN A 134 35.88 7.78 6.17
CA GLN A 134 36.93 8.63 6.77
C GLN A 134 36.48 10.10 6.76
N VAL A 135 36.84 10.84 7.81
CA VAL A 135 36.63 12.30 7.89
C VAL A 135 37.70 13.00 7.06
N LEU A 136 37.34 13.50 5.88
CA LEU A 136 38.21 14.25 4.98
C LEU A 136 38.26 15.74 5.37
N LYS A 137 37.11 16.27 5.81
CA LYS A 137 36.99 17.63 6.33
C LYS A 137 36.08 17.64 7.55
N PRO A 138 36.58 17.95 8.75
CA PRO A 138 35.80 17.95 9.98
C PRO A 138 34.75 19.08 9.97
N LEU A 139 33.54 18.76 10.46
CA LEU A 139 32.50 19.75 10.68
C LEU A 139 32.80 20.58 11.92
N GLN A 140 32.83 21.90 11.77
CA GLN A 140 33.04 22.81 12.86
C GLN A 140 31.73 23.07 13.62
N ARG A 141 31.72 22.90 14.96
CA ARG A 141 30.54 23.17 15.81
C ARG A 141 30.00 24.59 15.61
N ALA A 142 30.88 25.62 15.54
CA ALA A 142 30.50 27.01 15.33
C ALA A 142 29.70 27.19 13.98
N ALA A 143 30.02 26.45 12.93
CA ALA A 143 29.29 26.51 11.69
C ALA A 143 27.87 25.97 11.86
N VAL A 144 27.67 24.93 12.68
CA VAL A 144 26.35 24.38 12.99
C VAL A 144 25.54 25.33 13.88
N GLU A 145 26.20 26.03 14.84
CA GLU A 145 25.55 27.05 15.66
C GLU A 145 25.07 28.23 14.82
N ALA A 146 25.87 28.69 13.85
CA ALA A 146 25.48 29.72 12.90
C ALA A 146 24.30 29.23 12.01
N MET A 147 24.30 27.96 11.63
CA MET A 147 23.18 27.35 10.91
C MET A 147 21.92 27.34 11.78
N ALA A 148 21.99 27.09 13.08
CA ALA A 148 20.84 27.16 13.98
C ALA A 148 20.17 28.54 13.97
N GLU A 149 20.92 29.63 13.88
CA GLU A 149 20.36 30.98 13.72
C GLU A 149 19.63 31.15 12.38
N THR A 150 20.18 30.57 11.30
CA THR A 150 19.52 30.57 9.99
C THR A 150 18.19 29.79 10.03
N ILE A 151 18.18 28.64 10.70
CA ILE A 151 16.96 27.82 10.87
C ILE A 151 15.90 28.56 11.68
N ARG A 152 16.31 29.22 12.79
CA ARG A 152 15.45 30.04 13.65
C ARG A 152 14.84 31.21 12.90
N SER A 153 15.68 32.04 12.26
CA SER A 153 15.25 33.22 11.54
C SER A 153 14.36 32.89 10.32
N GLY A 154 14.61 31.73 9.71
CA GLY A 154 13.78 31.18 8.61
C GLY A 154 12.41 30.67 9.08
N GLY A 155 12.15 30.54 10.38
CA GLY A 155 10.89 30.03 10.93
C GLY A 155 10.62 28.58 10.53
N TYR A 156 11.68 27.75 10.45
CA TYR A 156 11.53 26.31 10.15
C TYR A 156 11.12 25.55 11.40
N VAL A 157 10.17 24.65 11.25
CA VAL A 157 9.69 23.78 12.33
C VAL A 157 10.25 22.34 12.20
N SER A 158 10.86 22.04 11.05
CA SER A 158 11.48 20.75 10.77
C SER A 158 12.76 20.92 9.95
N VAL A 159 13.73 20.02 10.18
CA VAL A 159 15.02 20.00 9.48
C VAL A 159 15.34 18.58 9.04
N ALA A 160 15.57 18.41 7.75
CA ALA A 160 16.18 17.23 7.16
C ALA A 160 17.71 17.44 7.09
N VAL A 161 18.49 16.49 7.60
CA VAL A 161 19.94 16.50 7.49
C VAL A 161 20.38 15.37 6.58
N GLY A 162 20.95 15.71 5.42
CA GLY A 162 21.43 14.77 4.43
C GLY A 162 22.86 15.13 4.02
N LEU A 163 23.86 14.57 4.71
CA LEU A 163 25.27 14.81 4.41
C LEU A 163 25.85 13.70 3.52
N LEU A 164 26.87 14.07 2.75
CA LEU A 164 27.51 13.11 1.85
C LEU A 164 28.15 11.97 2.65
N HIS A 165 27.93 10.72 2.19
CA HIS A 165 28.45 9.50 2.81
C HIS A 165 28.10 9.30 4.30
N SER A 166 27.08 9.98 4.82
CA SER A 166 26.65 9.81 6.23
C SER A 166 26.15 8.37 6.54
N TYR A 167 25.75 7.62 5.53
CA TYR A 167 25.43 6.18 5.66
C TYR A 167 26.65 5.34 6.09
N ALA A 168 27.86 5.75 5.72
CA ALA A 168 29.11 5.10 6.11
C ALA A 168 29.65 5.62 7.46
N ASN A 169 29.49 6.93 7.71
CA ASN A 169 29.89 7.54 8.98
C ASN A 169 28.98 8.73 9.35
N PRO A 170 28.08 8.55 10.33
CA PRO A 170 27.06 9.55 10.70
C PRO A 170 27.56 10.64 11.66
N VAL A 171 28.86 10.73 11.97
CA VAL A 171 29.39 11.60 13.02
C VAL A 171 29.02 13.08 12.82
N HIS A 172 29.00 13.58 11.58
CA HIS A 172 28.65 14.96 11.30
C HIS A 172 27.13 15.20 11.40
N GLU A 173 26.29 14.29 10.93
CA GLU A 173 24.84 14.41 11.10
C GLU A 173 24.42 14.39 12.57
N ARG A 174 25.05 13.53 13.37
CA ARG A 174 24.83 13.47 14.83
C ARG A 174 25.23 14.78 15.52
N LEU A 175 26.35 15.41 15.14
CA LEU A 175 26.74 16.70 15.62
C LEU A 175 25.70 17.79 15.26
N VAL A 176 25.17 17.77 14.03
CA VAL A 176 24.10 18.70 13.62
C VAL A 176 22.88 18.55 14.52
N ARG A 177 22.41 17.32 14.73
CA ARG A 177 21.27 17.07 15.62
C ARG A 177 21.53 17.52 17.06
N GLU A 178 22.69 17.20 17.62
CA GLU A 178 23.05 17.60 18.98
C GLU A 178 22.96 19.11 19.15
N VAL A 179 23.57 19.89 18.25
CA VAL A 179 23.57 21.35 18.33
C VAL A 179 22.17 21.92 18.13
N LEU A 180 21.41 21.42 17.13
CA LEU A 180 20.05 21.89 16.88
C LEU A 180 19.10 21.55 18.03
N ALA A 181 19.20 20.37 18.62
CA ALA A 181 18.39 20.00 19.79
C ALA A 181 18.62 20.89 20.98
N ASN A 182 19.88 21.30 21.22
CA ASN A 182 20.23 22.19 22.29
C ASN A 182 19.81 23.67 22.04
N ARG A 183 19.95 24.16 20.80
CA ARG A 183 19.67 25.55 20.43
C ARG A 183 18.22 25.80 20.05
N LEU A 184 17.51 24.79 19.54
CA LEU A 184 16.16 24.84 18.96
C LEU A 184 15.32 23.63 19.40
N PRO A 185 15.02 23.46 20.69
CA PRO A 185 14.36 22.25 21.20
C PRO A 185 12.95 22.00 20.62
N GLY A 186 12.31 23.02 20.03
CA GLY A 186 11.01 22.91 19.35
C GLY A 186 11.09 22.49 17.88
N VAL A 187 12.31 22.38 17.30
CA VAL A 187 12.49 22.02 15.89
C VAL A 187 12.71 20.51 15.75
N SER A 188 11.92 19.88 14.91
CA SER A 188 12.05 18.45 14.60
C SER A 188 13.27 18.22 13.70
N VAL A 189 14.12 17.24 14.01
CA VAL A 189 15.31 16.90 13.21
C VAL A 189 15.23 15.45 12.74
N SER A 190 15.49 15.23 11.45
CA SER A 190 15.60 13.90 10.86
C SER A 190 16.99 13.75 10.20
N LEU A 191 17.69 12.64 10.48
CA LEU A 191 19.01 12.34 9.93
C LEU A 191 18.89 11.30 8.82
N SER A 192 19.54 11.54 7.66
CA SER A 192 19.52 10.59 6.55
C SER A 192 20.17 9.26 6.91
N SER A 193 21.17 9.27 7.79
CA SER A 193 21.85 8.08 8.31
C SER A 193 20.98 7.18 9.21
N GLU A 194 19.80 7.65 9.65
CA GLU A 194 18.84 6.88 10.45
C GLU A 194 17.59 6.52 9.65
N VAL A 195 17.09 7.46 8.84
CA VAL A 195 15.88 7.27 8.05
C VAL A 195 16.14 6.27 6.90
N SER A 196 17.26 6.42 6.19
CA SER A 196 17.63 5.59 5.05
C SER A 196 19.16 5.52 4.89
N PRO A 197 19.88 4.67 5.67
CA PRO A 197 21.34 4.58 5.64
C PRO A 197 21.85 3.84 4.41
N GLN A 198 21.49 4.34 3.23
CA GLN A 198 21.83 3.75 1.94
C GLN A 198 22.63 4.72 1.08
N MET A 199 23.51 4.19 0.21
CA MET A 199 24.20 4.99 -0.79
C MET A 199 23.20 5.58 -1.77
N ARG A 200 23.66 6.48 -2.66
CA ARG A 200 22.86 7.27 -3.61
C ARG A 200 22.12 8.41 -2.91
N GLU A 201 22.67 9.59 -3.10
CA GLU A 201 22.26 10.81 -2.42
C GLU A 201 20.86 11.24 -2.80
N TYR A 202 20.44 11.03 -4.06
CA TYR A 202 19.14 11.47 -4.54
C TYR A 202 18.00 10.78 -3.77
N GLU A 203 18.00 9.46 -3.71
CA GLU A 203 16.98 8.69 -3.00
C GLU A 203 17.05 8.93 -1.48
N ARG A 204 18.28 8.92 -0.91
CA ARG A 204 18.46 9.13 0.53
C ARG A 204 17.98 10.51 0.97
N PHE A 205 18.33 11.57 0.21
CA PHE A 205 17.95 12.94 0.57
C PHE A 205 16.45 13.15 0.38
N ASN A 206 15.83 12.62 -0.65
CA ASN A 206 14.37 12.65 -0.79
C ASN A 206 13.68 11.94 0.38
N THR A 207 14.20 10.80 0.81
CA THR A 207 13.61 10.02 1.91
C THR A 207 13.68 10.76 3.24
N VAL A 208 14.83 11.36 3.58
CA VAL A 208 14.93 12.16 4.82
C VAL A 208 14.12 13.45 4.72
N CYS A 209 14.03 14.07 3.54
CA CYS A 209 13.17 15.24 3.33
C CYS A 209 11.69 14.88 3.52
N ALA A 210 11.23 13.75 2.95
CA ALA A 210 9.87 13.27 3.14
C ALA A 210 9.57 13.00 4.61
N ASN A 211 10.51 12.32 5.33
CA ASN A 211 10.35 12.08 6.76
C ASN A 211 10.22 13.38 7.55
N ALA A 212 11.15 14.30 7.35
CA ALA A 212 11.16 15.59 8.06
C ALA A 212 9.90 16.42 7.75
N TYR A 213 9.41 16.35 6.51
CA TYR A 213 8.25 17.10 6.03
C TYR A 213 6.93 16.65 6.68
N VAL A 214 6.75 15.35 6.90
CA VAL A 214 5.51 14.81 7.48
C VAL A 214 5.60 14.61 9.01
N LYS A 215 6.81 14.55 9.59
CA LYS A 215 7.01 14.18 11.00
C LYS A 215 6.28 15.05 12.01
N PRO A 216 6.30 16.41 11.94
CA PRO A 216 5.58 17.23 12.91
C PRO A 216 4.07 17.01 12.88
N MET A 217 3.49 16.90 11.70
CA MET A 217 2.05 16.66 11.49
C MET A 217 1.64 15.29 12.03
N MET A 218 2.38 14.25 11.66
CA MET A 218 2.09 12.87 12.09
C MET A 218 2.22 12.71 13.60
N ARG A 219 3.25 13.31 14.21
CA ARG A 219 3.41 13.29 15.66
C ARG A 219 2.22 13.95 16.37
N ALA A 220 1.80 15.12 15.92
CA ALA A 220 0.65 15.81 16.48
C ALA A 220 -0.65 15.00 16.33
N TYR A 221 -0.86 14.41 15.16
CA TYR A 221 -2.00 13.54 14.90
C TYR A 221 -2.03 12.31 15.84
N LEU A 222 -0.93 11.58 15.94
CA LEU A 222 -0.84 10.39 16.78
C LEU A 222 -1.01 10.71 18.27
N GLN A 223 -0.52 11.86 18.74
CA GLN A 223 -0.73 12.35 20.10
C GLN A 223 -2.20 12.66 20.37
N ARG A 224 -2.91 13.35 19.44
CA ARG A 224 -4.35 13.62 19.60
C ARG A 224 -5.15 12.32 19.62
N LEU A 225 -4.90 11.41 18.67
CA LEU A 225 -5.58 10.11 18.61
C LEU A 225 -5.42 9.33 19.93
N THR A 226 -4.20 9.23 20.44
CA THR A 226 -3.93 8.50 21.69
C THR A 226 -4.64 9.16 22.87
N GLY A 227 -4.61 10.50 22.97
CA GLY A 227 -5.31 11.23 24.03
C GLY A 227 -6.83 11.03 23.99
N GLN A 228 -7.42 11.01 22.80
CA GLN A 228 -8.87 10.80 22.63
C GLN A 228 -9.27 9.34 22.94
N LEU A 229 -8.46 8.35 22.54
CA LEU A 229 -8.67 6.95 22.92
C LEU A 229 -8.65 6.77 24.45
N GLN A 230 -7.68 7.40 25.12
CA GLN A 230 -7.61 7.39 26.59
C GLN A 230 -8.85 8.04 27.23
N ALA A 231 -9.36 9.11 26.64
CA ALA A 231 -10.56 9.81 27.14
C ALA A 231 -11.84 8.94 27.11
N ILE A 232 -11.94 7.99 26.17
CA ILE A 232 -13.04 7.01 26.13
C ILE A 232 -12.76 5.74 26.95
N GLY A 233 -11.69 5.74 27.76
CA GLY A 233 -11.31 4.62 28.62
C GLY A 233 -10.51 3.50 27.94
N MET A 234 -10.05 3.71 26.71
CA MET A 234 -9.23 2.75 25.97
C MET A 234 -7.75 3.03 26.24
N THR A 235 -7.12 2.16 27.04
CA THR A 235 -5.68 2.26 27.41
C THR A 235 -4.79 1.27 26.67
N ALA A 236 -5.35 0.56 25.69
CA ALA A 236 -4.64 -0.40 24.87
C ALA A 236 -3.49 0.28 24.09
N PRO A 237 -2.34 -0.40 23.88
CA PRO A 237 -1.28 0.13 23.06
C PRO A 237 -1.77 0.33 21.61
N VAL A 238 -1.39 1.49 21.04
CA VAL A 238 -1.65 1.82 19.63
C VAL A 238 -0.41 1.46 18.83
N MET A 239 -0.58 0.57 17.87
CA MET A 239 0.46 0.14 16.94
C MET A 239 0.12 0.63 15.53
N LEU A 240 1.13 0.80 14.67
CA LEU A 240 0.94 1.30 13.31
C LEU A 240 1.37 0.25 12.28
N MET A 241 0.56 0.13 11.23
CA MET A 241 0.95 -0.61 10.04
C MET A 241 1.98 0.19 9.26
N HIS A 242 3.08 -0.44 8.81
CA HIS A 242 4.06 0.20 7.94
C HIS A 242 4.01 -0.35 6.51
N SER A 243 4.60 0.39 5.58
CA SER A 243 4.63 0.14 4.13
C SER A 243 5.09 -1.27 3.70
N GLY A 244 5.95 -1.91 4.48
CA GLY A 244 6.46 -3.26 4.22
C GLY A 244 5.55 -4.39 4.71
N GLY A 245 4.35 -4.08 5.22
CA GLY A 245 3.36 -5.08 5.64
C GLY A 245 3.54 -5.60 7.06
N GLY A 246 4.30 -4.90 7.91
CA GLY A 246 4.46 -5.24 9.33
C GLY A 246 3.91 -4.17 10.25
N ILE A 247 3.93 -4.45 11.53
CA ILE A 247 3.45 -3.57 12.60
C ILE A 247 4.64 -3.03 13.38
N ILE A 248 4.63 -1.72 13.66
CA ILE A 248 5.62 -1.01 14.47
C ILE A 248 4.95 -0.26 15.63
N SER A 249 5.75 0.10 16.63
CA SER A 249 5.27 0.87 17.78
C SER A 249 4.92 2.30 17.41
N LEU A 250 4.08 2.93 18.24
CA LEU A 250 3.69 4.35 18.11
C LEU A 250 4.92 5.28 18.10
N GLU A 251 5.92 5.00 18.93
CA GLU A 251 7.16 5.77 19.04
C GLU A 251 7.96 5.69 17.74
N SER A 252 8.13 4.46 17.20
CA SER A 252 8.81 4.24 15.93
C SER A 252 8.09 4.94 14.77
N ALA A 253 6.76 4.87 14.73
CA ALA A 253 5.93 5.54 13.74
C ALA A 253 6.02 7.08 13.84
N SER A 254 6.11 7.62 15.05
CA SER A 254 6.27 9.06 15.30
C SER A 254 7.65 9.57 14.89
N GLU A 255 8.70 8.73 14.99
CA GLU A 255 10.06 9.08 14.60
C GLU A 255 10.30 8.92 13.10
N PHE A 256 9.75 7.85 12.49
CA PHE A 256 9.91 7.51 11.08
C PHE A 256 8.59 7.44 10.32
N PRO A 257 7.76 8.51 10.31
CA PRO A 257 6.44 8.47 9.67
C PRO A 257 6.49 8.25 8.16
N VAL A 258 7.63 8.45 7.50
CA VAL A 258 7.82 8.07 6.09
C VAL A 258 7.56 6.59 5.85
N ARG A 259 7.71 5.73 6.85
CA ARG A 259 7.42 4.28 6.77
C ARG A 259 5.94 3.95 6.83
N LEU A 260 5.06 4.91 7.14
CA LEU A 260 3.61 4.75 7.15
C LEU A 260 2.97 4.99 5.77
N ILE A 261 3.76 5.43 4.79
CA ILE A 261 3.30 5.62 3.41
C ILE A 261 2.79 4.28 2.88
N GLU A 262 1.60 4.27 2.24
CA GLU A 262 0.94 3.06 1.71
C GLU A 262 0.62 1.99 2.78
N SER A 263 0.39 2.38 4.04
CA SER A 263 0.09 1.42 5.12
C SER A 263 -1.27 0.72 4.96
N GLY A 264 -2.32 1.40 4.50
CA GLY A 264 -3.62 0.80 4.21
C GLY A 264 -3.51 -0.30 3.14
N PRO A 265 -2.97 0.01 1.95
CA PRO A 265 -2.73 -0.98 0.90
C PRO A 265 -1.86 -2.17 1.33
N ALA A 266 -0.86 -1.93 2.18
CA ALA A 266 -0.06 -3.00 2.76
C ALA A 266 -0.93 -3.97 3.58
N GLY A 267 -1.89 -3.45 4.35
CA GLY A 267 -2.88 -4.27 5.06
C GLY A 267 -3.70 -5.15 4.12
N GLY A 268 -4.19 -4.58 3.02
CA GLY A 268 -4.93 -5.33 2.01
C GLY A 268 -4.10 -6.48 1.40
N ALA A 269 -2.83 -6.24 1.09
CA ALA A 269 -1.95 -7.28 0.59
C ALA A 269 -1.69 -8.39 1.64
N ILE A 270 -1.55 -8.03 2.92
CA ILE A 270 -1.43 -9.01 4.03
C ILE A 270 -2.72 -9.81 4.20
N PHE A 271 -3.88 -9.18 4.07
CA PHE A 271 -5.17 -9.88 4.07
C PHE A 271 -5.25 -10.92 2.95
N ALA A 272 -4.91 -10.55 1.74
CA ALA A 272 -4.89 -11.47 0.61
C ALA A 272 -3.85 -12.60 0.80
N ALA A 273 -2.69 -12.31 1.40
CA ALA A 273 -1.67 -13.31 1.71
C ALA A 273 -2.13 -14.30 2.80
N ASP A 274 -2.87 -13.85 3.80
CA ASP A 274 -3.47 -14.71 4.81
C ASP A 274 -4.50 -15.67 4.19
N LEU A 275 -5.37 -15.15 3.33
CA LEU A 275 -6.32 -15.96 2.55
C LEU A 275 -5.61 -16.94 1.63
N ALA A 276 -4.55 -16.50 0.93
CA ALA A 276 -3.74 -17.38 0.08
C ALA A 276 -3.18 -18.57 0.89
N ARG A 277 -2.71 -18.32 2.10
CA ARG A 277 -2.19 -19.37 3.03
C ARG A 277 -3.30 -20.31 3.47
N ARG A 278 -4.45 -19.77 3.89
CA ARG A 278 -5.60 -20.56 4.36
C ARG A 278 -6.18 -21.44 3.25
N HIS A 279 -6.23 -20.95 2.02
CA HIS A 279 -6.77 -21.67 0.86
C HIS A 279 -5.71 -22.45 0.05
N GLY A 280 -4.43 -22.49 0.51
CA GLY A 280 -3.35 -23.20 -0.17
C GLY A 280 -3.05 -22.68 -1.57
N LEU A 281 -3.19 -21.37 -1.80
CA LEU A 281 -2.95 -20.73 -3.10
C LEU A 281 -1.49 -20.25 -3.18
N ASP A 282 -0.79 -20.65 -4.24
CA ASP A 282 0.60 -20.26 -4.46
C ASP A 282 0.76 -18.94 -5.22
N ARG A 283 -0.13 -18.69 -6.20
CA ARG A 283 -0.13 -17.49 -7.06
C ARG A 283 -1.44 -16.74 -6.92
N VAL A 284 -1.38 -15.57 -6.29
CA VAL A 284 -2.55 -14.73 -6.04
C VAL A 284 -2.35 -13.33 -6.58
N LEU A 285 -3.35 -12.84 -7.31
CA LEU A 285 -3.50 -11.44 -7.68
C LEU A 285 -4.45 -10.79 -6.67
N SER A 286 -3.90 -10.03 -5.73
CA SER A 286 -4.68 -9.20 -4.81
C SER A 286 -5.27 -8.02 -5.57
N PHE A 287 -6.59 -7.85 -5.52
CA PHE A 287 -7.31 -6.74 -6.13
C PHE A 287 -8.15 -6.03 -5.08
N ASP A 288 -7.71 -4.83 -4.71
CA ASP A 288 -8.37 -3.93 -3.76
C ASP A 288 -8.90 -2.71 -4.52
N MET A 289 -10.20 -2.48 -4.47
CA MET A 289 -10.82 -1.29 -5.06
C MET A 289 -11.78 -0.65 -4.07
N GLY A 290 -11.43 0.55 -3.65
CA GLY A 290 -12.24 1.41 -2.80
C GLY A 290 -12.94 2.52 -3.58
N GLY A 291 -13.28 3.61 -2.88
CA GLY A 291 -13.91 4.77 -3.50
C GLY A 291 -12.98 5.62 -4.36
N THR A 292 -11.68 5.68 -4.06
CA THR A 292 -10.74 6.61 -4.70
C THR A 292 -9.76 5.93 -5.65
N THR A 293 -9.20 4.78 -5.26
CA THR A 293 -8.15 4.08 -6.00
C THR A 293 -8.40 2.58 -6.04
N ALA A 294 -7.83 1.93 -7.06
CA ALA A 294 -7.68 0.48 -7.10
C ALA A 294 -6.19 0.12 -6.97
N LYS A 295 -5.91 -0.99 -6.30
CA LYS A 295 -4.56 -1.48 -6.04
C LYS A 295 -4.46 -2.95 -6.39
N ILE A 296 -3.36 -3.30 -7.06
CA ILE A 296 -3.10 -4.67 -7.49
C ILE A 296 -1.71 -5.06 -7.02
N CYS A 297 -1.63 -6.18 -6.29
CA CYS A 297 -0.39 -6.74 -5.78
C CYS A 297 -0.29 -8.22 -6.16
N MET A 298 0.91 -8.67 -6.52
CA MET A 298 1.20 -10.08 -6.75
C MET A 298 1.75 -10.75 -5.51
N ILE A 299 1.18 -11.89 -5.17
CA ILE A 299 1.55 -12.71 -4.02
C ILE A 299 2.01 -14.06 -4.56
N ARG A 300 3.23 -14.49 -4.15
CA ARG A 300 3.80 -15.79 -4.48
C ARG A 300 4.22 -16.52 -3.22
N ALA A 301 4.06 -17.84 -3.22
CA ALA A 301 4.34 -18.63 -2.04
C ALA A 301 3.76 -17.98 -0.76
N GLN A 302 2.52 -17.43 -0.89
CA GLN A 302 1.76 -16.81 0.20
C GLN A 302 2.42 -15.55 0.81
N THR A 303 3.37 -14.95 0.08
CA THR A 303 4.10 -13.75 0.50
C THR A 303 3.97 -12.64 -0.54
N PRO A 304 3.54 -11.44 -0.16
CA PRO A 304 3.50 -10.30 -1.06
C PRO A 304 4.93 -9.92 -1.49
N LYS A 305 5.09 -9.59 -2.76
CA LYS A 305 6.36 -9.07 -3.26
C LYS A 305 6.65 -7.72 -2.63
N THR A 306 7.92 -7.44 -2.31
CA THR A 306 8.38 -6.17 -1.76
C THR A 306 9.33 -5.45 -2.70
N ALA A 307 9.30 -4.11 -2.69
CA ALA A 307 10.23 -3.22 -3.37
C ALA A 307 10.99 -2.37 -2.34
N ARG A 308 12.16 -1.85 -2.73
CA ARG A 308 13.02 -1.01 -1.87
C ARG A 308 12.75 0.47 -2.01
N VAL A 309 12.11 0.87 -3.09
CA VAL A 309 11.85 2.27 -3.42
C VAL A 309 10.40 2.42 -3.81
N PHE A 310 9.74 3.33 -3.16
CA PHE A 310 8.43 3.83 -3.53
C PHE A 310 8.58 5.16 -4.28
N GLU A 311 7.80 5.38 -5.32
CA GLU A 311 7.76 6.67 -6.02
C GLU A 311 6.47 7.42 -5.70
N ALA A 312 6.58 8.44 -4.85
CA ALA A 312 5.46 9.31 -4.52
C ALA A 312 5.15 10.30 -5.65
N ALA A 313 3.87 10.64 -5.81
CA ALA A 313 3.39 11.71 -6.69
C ALA A 313 3.94 11.61 -8.13
N ARG A 314 3.79 10.45 -8.78
CA ARG A 314 4.19 10.29 -10.19
C ARG A 314 3.45 11.27 -11.09
N SER A 315 4.21 12.05 -11.85
CA SER A 315 3.66 13.02 -12.81
C SER A 315 3.18 12.35 -14.12
N TYR A 316 3.76 11.21 -14.47
CA TYR A 316 3.37 10.38 -15.61
C TYR A 316 2.92 9.01 -15.13
N ARG A 317 1.65 8.71 -15.40
CA ARG A 317 1.02 7.45 -15.00
C ARG A 317 1.79 6.26 -15.59
N PHE A 318 2.09 5.26 -14.78
CA PHE A 318 2.80 4.03 -15.17
C PHE A 318 4.26 4.19 -15.61
N LYS A 319 4.86 5.39 -15.54
CA LYS A 319 6.28 5.58 -15.87
C LYS A 319 7.13 5.67 -14.62
N LYS A 320 7.98 4.67 -14.40
CA LYS A 320 9.00 4.70 -13.34
C LYS A 320 9.98 5.86 -13.59
N GLY A 321 10.41 6.51 -12.51
CA GLY A 321 11.28 7.69 -12.57
C GLY A 321 10.53 9.02 -12.68
N SER A 322 9.20 9.01 -12.85
CA SER A 322 8.39 10.23 -12.93
C SER A 322 7.93 10.78 -11.58
N GLY A 323 8.14 10.04 -10.50
CA GLY A 323 7.81 10.42 -9.14
C GLY A 323 9.03 10.79 -8.30
N MET A 324 8.78 11.12 -7.03
CA MET A 324 9.82 11.33 -6.03
C MET A 324 10.19 9.98 -5.40
N PRO A 325 11.43 9.49 -5.55
CA PRO A 325 11.82 8.22 -4.95
C PRO A 325 11.98 8.34 -3.44
N ILE A 326 11.40 7.40 -2.72
CA ILE A 326 11.49 7.23 -1.28
C ILE A 326 12.04 5.84 -1.00
N SER A 327 13.24 5.75 -0.44
CA SER A 327 13.93 4.49 -0.13
C SER A 327 13.44 3.93 1.20
N ILE A 328 12.34 3.20 1.15
CA ILE A 328 11.77 2.42 2.25
C ILE A 328 11.28 1.08 1.71
N PRO A 329 11.31 0.00 2.51
CA PRO A 329 10.64 -1.24 2.13
C PRO A 329 9.14 -1.00 1.99
N VAL A 330 8.60 -1.34 0.81
CA VAL A 330 7.15 -1.26 0.53
C VAL A 330 6.68 -2.56 -0.11
N ILE A 331 5.42 -2.90 0.05
CA ILE A 331 4.81 -3.95 -0.76
C ILE A 331 4.75 -3.46 -2.21
N ASP A 332 5.26 -4.28 -3.14
CA ASP A 332 5.28 -3.96 -4.58
C ASP A 332 3.87 -4.08 -5.15
N MET A 333 3.26 -2.95 -5.45
CA MET A 333 1.91 -2.90 -6.00
C MET A 333 1.78 -1.78 -7.04
N VAL A 334 0.83 -1.94 -7.93
CA VAL A 334 0.42 -0.87 -8.83
C VAL A 334 -0.83 -0.20 -8.28
N GLU A 335 -0.75 1.11 -8.08
CA GLU A 335 -1.89 1.94 -7.73
C GLU A 335 -2.47 2.59 -8.99
N ILE A 336 -3.79 2.53 -9.08
CA ILE A 336 -4.55 3.01 -10.22
C ILE A 336 -5.52 4.06 -9.68
N GLY A 337 -5.46 5.29 -10.19
CA GLY A 337 -6.44 6.34 -9.87
C GLY A 337 -7.79 6.03 -10.50
N ALA A 338 -8.35 4.88 -10.11
CA ALA A 338 -9.64 4.36 -10.52
C ALA A 338 -10.31 3.75 -9.31
N GLY A 339 -11.46 4.24 -8.92
CA GLY A 339 -12.26 3.78 -7.79
C GLY A 339 -13.72 4.10 -8.02
N GLY A 340 -14.60 3.72 -7.12
CA GLY A 340 -16.04 3.99 -7.23
C GLY A 340 -16.37 5.48 -7.40
N GLY A 341 -15.60 6.38 -6.76
CA GLY A 341 -15.76 7.82 -6.88
C GLY A 341 -15.05 8.47 -8.06
N SER A 342 -14.35 7.71 -8.93
CA SER A 342 -13.66 8.29 -10.09
C SER A 342 -14.64 8.93 -11.05
N LEU A 343 -14.43 10.22 -11.32
CA LEU A 343 -15.31 11.03 -12.15
C LEU A 343 -15.17 10.67 -13.62
N ALA A 344 -16.30 10.60 -14.31
CA ALA A 344 -16.37 10.30 -15.72
C ALA A 344 -16.80 11.52 -16.55
N GLY A 345 -16.38 11.56 -17.81
CA GLY A 345 -16.75 12.58 -18.77
C GLY A 345 -16.24 12.26 -20.16
N VAL A 346 -16.45 13.18 -21.11
CA VAL A 346 -16.00 13.04 -22.49
C VAL A 346 -14.93 14.10 -22.78
N ASP A 347 -13.81 13.67 -23.33
CA ASP A 347 -12.70 14.55 -23.68
C ASP A 347 -12.90 15.26 -25.05
N ALA A 348 -11.96 16.14 -25.40
CA ALA A 348 -11.99 16.88 -26.66
C ALA A 348 -11.95 15.98 -27.92
N MET A 349 -11.48 14.75 -27.81
CA MET A 349 -11.47 13.75 -28.88
C MET A 349 -12.73 12.88 -28.88
N ARG A 350 -13.75 13.24 -28.09
CA ARG A 350 -15.00 12.51 -27.93
C ARG A 350 -14.81 11.08 -27.40
N GLN A 351 -13.81 10.89 -26.50
CA GLN A 351 -13.60 9.61 -25.83
C GLN A 351 -14.07 9.69 -24.38
N ILE A 352 -14.65 8.62 -23.87
CA ILE A 352 -14.98 8.50 -22.45
C ILE A 352 -13.68 8.49 -21.64
N ARG A 353 -13.58 9.33 -20.63
CA ARG A 353 -12.51 9.39 -19.65
C ARG A 353 -13.06 9.11 -18.27
N VAL A 354 -12.32 8.29 -17.49
CA VAL A 354 -12.66 7.97 -16.11
C VAL A 354 -11.41 8.20 -15.25
N GLY A 355 -11.55 9.06 -14.21
CA GLY A 355 -10.44 9.49 -13.38
C GLY A 355 -9.38 10.33 -14.13
N PRO A 356 -8.25 10.67 -13.48
CA PRO A 356 -7.87 10.31 -12.09
C PRO A 356 -8.60 11.11 -11.00
N GLU A 357 -9.38 12.12 -11.37
CA GLU A 357 -10.15 12.96 -10.44
C GLU A 357 -11.24 12.11 -9.76
N SER A 358 -11.39 12.26 -8.44
CA SER A 358 -12.40 11.58 -7.65
C SER A 358 -13.38 12.57 -7.03
N ALA A 359 -14.65 12.20 -6.95
CA ALA A 359 -15.68 12.95 -6.24
C ALA A 359 -15.48 12.93 -4.72
N GLY A 360 -14.67 12.01 -4.19
CA GLY A 360 -14.52 11.81 -2.75
C GLY A 360 -15.82 11.38 -2.08
N SER A 361 -15.96 11.70 -0.79
CA SER A 361 -17.23 11.59 -0.04
C SER A 361 -18.08 12.84 -0.13
N GLU A 362 -17.45 14.00 -0.33
CA GLU A 362 -18.05 15.32 -0.50
C GLU A 362 -17.39 16.06 -1.70
N PRO A 363 -18.17 16.48 -2.68
CA PRO A 363 -19.62 16.34 -2.81
C PRO A 363 -20.10 14.91 -3.12
N GLY A 364 -19.20 13.97 -3.39
CA GLY A 364 -19.50 12.58 -3.69
C GLY A 364 -20.04 12.34 -5.10
N PRO A 365 -20.29 11.06 -5.46
CA PRO A 365 -21.05 10.67 -6.64
C PRO A 365 -22.43 11.35 -6.69
N ALA A 366 -22.97 11.57 -7.88
CA ALA A 366 -24.27 12.23 -8.05
C ALA A 366 -25.40 11.49 -7.30
N CYS A 367 -25.34 10.14 -7.26
CA CYS A 367 -26.32 9.32 -6.55
C CYS A 367 -26.35 9.52 -5.03
N TYR A 368 -25.29 10.06 -4.41
CA TYR A 368 -25.27 10.33 -2.95
C TYR A 368 -26.12 11.53 -2.55
N GLN A 369 -26.48 12.40 -3.48
CA GLN A 369 -27.26 13.64 -3.26
C GLN A 369 -26.61 14.63 -2.27
N HIS A 370 -25.28 14.59 -2.13
CA HIS A 370 -24.52 15.54 -1.29
C HIS A 370 -23.98 16.74 -2.10
N GLY A 371 -24.55 17.01 -3.29
CA GLY A 371 -24.15 18.11 -4.16
C GLY A 371 -23.27 17.73 -5.32
N GLY A 372 -22.93 16.45 -5.51
CA GLY A 372 -22.26 15.96 -6.71
C GLY A 372 -23.16 16.05 -7.93
N GLU A 373 -22.64 16.62 -9.04
CA GLU A 373 -23.39 16.75 -10.31
C GLU A 373 -22.74 15.95 -11.45
N ARG A 374 -21.46 15.59 -11.30
CA ARG A 374 -20.73 14.82 -12.30
C ARG A 374 -20.87 13.31 -12.00
N PRO A 375 -21.01 12.46 -13.04
CA PRO A 375 -21.12 11.03 -12.81
C PRO A 375 -19.77 10.45 -12.35
N ALA A 376 -19.83 9.55 -11.37
CA ALA A 376 -18.74 8.71 -10.94
C ALA A 376 -18.97 7.24 -11.40
N VAL A 377 -17.98 6.37 -11.18
CA VAL A 377 -18.12 4.93 -11.44
C VAL A 377 -19.28 4.34 -10.63
N THR A 378 -19.48 4.77 -9.37
CA THR A 378 -20.62 4.35 -8.54
C THR A 378 -21.97 4.68 -9.18
N ASP A 379 -22.09 5.83 -9.86
CA ASP A 379 -23.31 6.18 -10.60
C ASP A 379 -23.55 5.23 -11.76
N ALA A 380 -22.49 4.88 -12.50
CA ALA A 380 -22.56 3.89 -13.58
C ALA A 380 -22.92 2.50 -13.03
N ASP A 381 -22.34 2.06 -11.93
CA ASP A 381 -22.66 0.76 -11.30
C ASP A 381 -24.11 0.71 -10.82
N LEU A 382 -24.65 1.80 -10.31
CA LEU A 382 -26.04 1.91 -9.92
C LEU A 382 -26.97 1.80 -11.15
N VAL A 383 -26.66 2.53 -12.23
CA VAL A 383 -27.44 2.46 -13.50
C VAL A 383 -27.38 1.06 -14.11
N LEU A 384 -26.22 0.37 -14.02
CA LEU A 384 -26.05 -1.01 -14.53
C LEU A 384 -26.72 -2.07 -13.63
N GLY A 385 -27.32 -1.68 -12.49
CA GLY A 385 -28.03 -2.58 -11.59
C GLY A 385 -27.15 -3.37 -10.62
N ARG A 386 -25.85 -3.06 -10.54
CA ARG A 386 -24.89 -3.73 -9.66
C ARG A 386 -25.07 -3.39 -8.18
N LEU A 387 -25.58 -2.20 -7.87
CA LEU A 387 -25.80 -1.70 -6.52
C LEU A 387 -27.30 -1.70 -6.18
N ASP A 388 -27.60 -1.94 -4.90
CA ASP A 388 -28.94 -1.77 -4.34
C ASP A 388 -29.06 -0.35 -3.79
N PRO A 389 -29.99 0.48 -4.32
CA PRO A 389 -30.14 1.87 -3.88
C PRO A 389 -30.50 2.01 -2.40
N ASP A 390 -31.21 1.05 -1.81
CA ASP A 390 -31.71 1.10 -0.44
C ASP A 390 -30.77 0.39 0.56
N ALA A 391 -29.82 -0.41 0.09
CA ALA A 391 -28.95 -1.23 0.95
C ALA A 391 -27.47 -0.76 0.94
N PHE A 392 -27.12 0.31 0.24
CA PHE A 392 -25.75 0.80 0.14
C PHE A 392 -25.19 1.23 1.52
N ALA A 393 -23.96 0.81 1.83
CA ALA A 393 -23.32 1.02 3.13
C ALA A 393 -24.19 0.54 4.31
N GLY A 394 -24.83 -0.63 4.15
CA GLY A 394 -25.73 -1.18 5.16
C GLY A 394 -27.03 -0.37 5.33
N GLY A 395 -27.44 0.39 4.31
CA GLY A 395 -28.62 1.26 4.33
C GLY A 395 -28.36 2.66 4.92
N ALA A 396 -27.11 2.97 5.27
CA ALA A 396 -26.76 4.28 5.82
C ALA A 396 -26.81 5.42 4.80
N ILE A 397 -26.64 5.10 3.52
CA ILE A 397 -26.64 6.08 2.41
C ILE A 397 -27.64 5.61 1.35
N PRO A 398 -28.85 6.19 1.29
CA PRO A 398 -29.79 5.90 0.21
C PRO A 398 -29.27 6.50 -1.11
N LEU A 399 -29.27 5.71 -2.18
CA LEU A 399 -28.79 6.15 -3.48
C LEU A 399 -29.93 6.57 -4.41
N SER A 400 -29.73 7.68 -5.13
CA SER A 400 -30.71 8.14 -6.15
C SER A 400 -30.32 7.61 -7.54
N ALA A 401 -31.06 6.60 -8.01
CA ALA A 401 -30.89 6.10 -9.38
C ALA A 401 -31.20 7.15 -10.44
N GLU A 402 -32.14 8.06 -10.16
CA GLU A 402 -32.46 9.17 -11.08
C GLU A 402 -31.33 10.16 -11.18
N ALA A 403 -30.72 10.59 -10.06
CA ALA A 403 -29.58 11.50 -10.06
C ALA A 403 -28.39 10.90 -10.81
N ALA A 404 -28.07 9.61 -10.56
CA ALA A 404 -27.06 8.85 -11.30
C ALA A 404 -27.33 8.86 -12.81
N GLY A 405 -28.56 8.52 -13.21
CA GLY A 405 -28.96 8.47 -14.60
C GLY A 405 -28.85 9.82 -15.30
N VAL A 406 -29.32 10.89 -14.66
CA VAL A 406 -29.20 12.27 -15.19
C VAL A 406 -27.74 12.67 -15.36
N ALA A 407 -26.89 12.41 -14.39
CA ALA A 407 -25.45 12.73 -14.45
C ALA A 407 -24.77 11.98 -15.61
N VAL A 408 -25.02 10.68 -15.76
CA VAL A 408 -24.49 9.85 -16.88
C VAL A 408 -24.98 10.38 -18.22
N ASP A 409 -26.28 10.69 -18.36
CA ASP A 409 -26.85 11.24 -19.60
C ASP A 409 -26.22 12.58 -19.99
N VAL A 410 -26.03 13.49 -19.02
CA VAL A 410 -25.50 14.84 -19.28
C VAL A 410 -24.02 14.80 -19.65
N ALA A 411 -23.22 14.04 -18.91
CA ALA A 411 -21.76 14.04 -19.07
C ALA A 411 -21.25 13.12 -20.17
N VAL A 412 -21.96 12.06 -20.51
CA VAL A 412 -21.51 11.03 -21.47
C VAL A 412 -22.57 10.75 -22.54
N GLY A 413 -23.81 10.44 -22.16
CA GLY A 413 -24.86 10.03 -23.08
C GLY A 413 -25.12 11.07 -24.19
N LYS A 414 -25.53 12.27 -23.83
CA LYS A 414 -25.81 13.37 -24.79
C LYS A 414 -24.60 13.76 -25.64
N PRO A 415 -23.39 13.97 -25.08
CA PRO A 415 -22.22 14.33 -25.89
C PRO A 415 -21.87 13.27 -26.95
N LEU A 416 -22.11 11.99 -26.68
CA LEU A 416 -21.77 10.90 -27.60
C LEU A 416 -22.97 10.37 -28.40
N GLY A 417 -24.18 10.77 -28.07
CA GLY A 417 -25.41 10.25 -28.69
C GLY A 417 -25.74 8.81 -28.27
N LEU A 418 -25.37 8.43 -27.03
CA LEU A 418 -25.60 7.13 -26.45
C LEU A 418 -26.83 7.16 -25.52
N ASP A 419 -27.54 6.04 -25.44
CA ASP A 419 -28.53 5.84 -24.38
C ASP A 419 -27.85 5.68 -23.01
N ARG A 420 -28.62 5.83 -21.94
CA ARG A 420 -28.14 5.81 -20.55
C ARG A 420 -27.38 4.53 -20.19
N MET A 421 -27.91 3.37 -20.60
CA MET A 421 -27.31 2.08 -20.30
C MET A 421 -25.97 1.90 -21.01
N THR A 422 -25.92 2.23 -22.30
CA THR A 422 -24.69 2.18 -23.10
C THR A 422 -23.64 3.18 -22.57
N ALA A 423 -24.04 4.37 -22.14
CA ALA A 423 -23.14 5.35 -21.55
C ALA A 423 -22.57 4.87 -20.20
N ALA A 424 -23.41 4.32 -19.31
CA ALA A 424 -22.99 3.76 -18.05
C ALA A 424 -22.04 2.55 -18.25
N PHE A 425 -22.36 1.66 -19.19
CA PHE A 425 -21.47 0.55 -19.53
C PHE A 425 -20.13 1.06 -20.08
N GLY A 426 -20.13 2.08 -20.92
CA GLY A 426 -18.92 2.70 -21.43
C GLY A 426 -18.01 3.24 -20.30
N ILE A 427 -18.58 3.86 -19.27
CA ILE A 427 -17.84 4.32 -18.08
C ILE A 427 -17.20 3.12 -17.36
N SER A 428 -18.00 2.08 -17.07
CA SER A 428 -17.53 0.87 -16.40
C SER A 428 -16.45 0.15 -17.21
N GLU A 429 -16.63 0.03 -18.52
CA GLU A 429 -15.67 -0.67 -19.39
C GLU A 429 -14.33 0.04 -19.47
N VAL A 430 -14.31 1.40 -19.48
CA VAL A 430 -13.09 2.19 -19.46
C VAL A 430 -12.33 2.02 -18.13
N VAL A 431 -13.03 1.99 -17.01
CA VAL A 431 -12.36 1.78 -15.71
C VAL A 431 -11.81 0.36 -15.59
N ASP A 432 -12.57 -0.64 -16.03
CA ASP A 432 -12.15 -2.03 -16.02
C ASP A 432 -10.93 -2.25 -16.93
N GLU A 433 -10.89 -1.61 -18.11
CA GLU A 433 -9.72 -1.69 -19.01
C GLU A 433 -8.49 -0.97 -18.43
N ASN A 434 -8.67 0.18 -17.79
CA ASN A 434 -7.58 0.87 -17.10
C ASN A 434 -6.95 -0.03 -16.02
N MET A 435 -7.77 -0.74 -15.23
CA MET A 435 -7.31 -1.68 -14.21
C MET A 435 -6.65 -2.91 -14.84
N ALA A 436 -7.24 -3.48 -15.91
CA ALA A 436 -6.66 -4.61 -16.61
C ALA A 436 -5.29 -4.29 -17.23
N ASN A 437 -5.15 -3.11 -17.85
CA ASN A 437 -3.89 -2.67 -18.43
C ASN A 437 -2.81 -2.47 -17.35
N ALA A 438 -3.14 -1.88 -16.21
CA ALA A 438 -2.22 -1.73 -15.11
C ALA A 438 -1.76 -3.09 -14.56
N ALA A 439 -2.67 -4.05 -14.42
CA ALA A 439 -2.34 -5.42 -14.01
C ALA A 439 -1.42 -6.12 -15.00
N ARG A 440 -1.69 -6.00 -16.33
CA ARG A 440 -0.84 -6.56 -17.38
C ARG A 440 0.57 -5.98 -17.36
N VAL A 441 0.70 -4.64 -17.26
CA VAL A 441 2.00 -3.97 -17.19
C VAL A 441 2.77 -4.45 -15.97
N HIS A 442 2.13 -4.49 -14.80
CA HIS A 442 2.76 -4.96 -13.57
C HIS A 442 3.19 -6.44 -13.67
N ALA A 443 2.39 -7.29 -14.31
CA ALA A 443 2.74 -8.70 -14.54
C ALA A 443 3.94 -8.83 -15.49
N VAL A 444 3.94 -8.10 -16.61
CA VAL A 444 5.06 -8.12 -17.58
C VAL A 444 6.37 -7.62 -16.95
N GLU A 445 6.32 -6.55 -16.15
CA GLU A 445 7.48 -6.05 -15.40
C GLU A 445 8.05 -7.08 -14.42
N ASN A 446 7.22 -8.02 -13.98
CA ASN A 446 7.57 -9.09 -13.05
C ASN A 446 7.80 -10.44 -13.73
N GLY A 447 7.67 -10.53 -15.06
CA GLY A 447 7.82 -11.78 -15.81
C GLY A 447 6.73 -12.81 -15.54
N GLU A 448 5.49 -12.37 -15.24
CA GLU A 448 4.40 -13.23 -14.81
C GLU A 448 3.30 -13.37 -15.86
N ASP A 449 2.68 -14.57 -15.89
CA ASP A 449 1.46 -14.84 -16.65
C ASP A 449 0.26 -14.87 -15.72
N LEU A 450 -0.61 -13.87 -15.85
CA LEU A 450 -1.80 -13.69 -15.00
C LEU A 450 -2.83 -14.82 -15.14
N ALA A 451 -2.88 -15.53 -16.25
CA ALA A 451 -3.80 -16.65 -16.44
C ALA A 451 -3.58 -17.78 -15.40
N SER A 452 -2.38 -17.87 -14.84
CA SER A 452 -2.01 -18.84 -13.79
C SER A 452 -2.36 -18.40 -12.37
N PHE A 453 -2.86 -17.17 -12.18
CA PHE A 453 -3.18 -16.63 -10.86
C PHE A 453 -4.64 -16.87 -10.47
N THR A 454 -4.88 -16.90 -9.17
CA THR A 454 -6.22 -16.73 -8.58
C THR A 454 -6.35 -15.30 -8.11
N MET A 455 -7.42 -14.60 -8.49
CA MET A 455 -7.67 -13.26 -7.96
C MET A 455 -8.33 -13.35 -6.58
N ILE A 456 -7.94 -12.49 -5.64
CA ILE A 456 -8.67 -12.23 -4.39
C ILE A 456 -9.15 -10.78 -4.45
N ALA A 457 -10.47 -10.60 -4.52
CA ALA A 457 -11.10 -9.29 -4.67
C ALA A 457 -11.70 -8.82 -3.33
N PHE A 458 -11.33 -7.62 -2.91
CA PHE A 458 -11.81 -6.97 -1.68
C PHE A 458 -11.75 -5.44 -1.83
N GLY A 459 -12.28 -4.70 -0.85
CA GLY A 459 -12.64 -3.31 -0.98
C GLY A 459 -14.11 -3.17 -1.38
N GLY A 460 -14.69 -2.00 -1.14
CA GLY A 460 -16.13 -1.79 -1.34
C GLY A 460 -16.60 -1.95 -2.79
N ALA A 461 -15.72 -1.69 -3.78
CA ALA A 461 -16.05 -1.73 -5.20
C ALA A 461 -15.45 -2.93 -5.95
N ALA A 462 -14.35 -3.54 -5.48
CA ALA A 462 -13.69 -4.60 -6.21
C ALA A 462 -14.58 -5.80 -6.56
N PRO A 463 -15.46 -6.30 -5.66
CA PRO A 463 -16.33 -7.45 -5.97
C PRO A 463 -17.34 -7.19 -7.09
N LEU A 464 -17.67 -5.92 -7.38
CA LEU A 464 -18.55 -5.53 -8.49
C LEU A 464 -17.85 -5.71 -9.85
N HIS A 465 -16.51 -5.49 -9.88
CA HIS A 465 -15.70 -5.46 -11.10
C HIS A 465 -14.87 -6.73 -11.32
N ALA A 466 -14.67 -7.55 -10.26
CA ALA A 466 -13.75 -8.69 -10.26
C ALA A 466 -14.03 -9.69 -11.38
N GLY A 467 -15.30 -10.04 -11.64
CA GLY A 467 -15.68 -10.96 -12.69
C GLY A 467 -15.29 -10.44 -14.07
N ARG A 468 -15.57 -9.16 -14.37
CA ARG A 468 -15.18 -8.53 -15.64
C ARG A 468 -13.68 -8.41 -15.80
N LEU A 469 -12.99 -8.05 -14.72
CA LEU A 469 -11.54 -7.97 -14.71
C LEU A 469 -10.89 -9.35 -14.96
N CYS A 470 -11.41 -10.42 -14.36
CA CYS A 470 -10.98 -11.79 -14.63
C CYS A 470 -11.15 -12.19 -16.11
N GLN A 471 -12.28 -11.81 -16.73
CA GLN A 471 -12.50 -12.04 -18.17
C GLN A 471 -11.42 -11.34 -19.02
N LYS A 472 -11.10 -10.07 -18.72
CA LYS A 472 -10.11 -9.26 -19.44
C LYS A 472 -8.67 -9.76 -19.26
N LEU A 473 -8.35 -10.31 -18.08
CA LEU A 473 -7.01 -10.81 -17.74
C LEU A 473 -6.79 -12.29 -18.06
N GLY A 474 -7.82 -13.01 -18.50
CA GLY A 474 -7.74 -14.46 -18.70
C GLY A 474 -7.65 -15.26 -17.40
N VAL A 475 -7.95 -14.64 -16.25
CA VAL A 475 -7.96 -15.29 -14.94
C VAL A 475 -9.20 -16.18 -14.84
N GLY A 476 -8.99 -17.46 -14.55
CA GLY A 476 -10.09 -18.45 -14.50
C GLY A 476 -10.78 -18.57 -13.16
N ARG A 477 -10.30 -17.92 -12.11
CA ARG A 477 -10.79 -18.11 -10.73
C ARG A 477 -10.59 -16.86 -9.89
N PHE A 478 -11.59 -16.49 -9.12
CA PHE A 478 -11.43 -15.46 -8.10
C PHE A 478 -12.17 -15.80 -6.80
N LEU A 479 -11.70 -15.23 -5.69
CA LEU A 479 -12.31 -15.35 -4.37
C LEU A 479 -12.77 -13.98 -3.89
N VAL A 480 -13.92 -13.96 -3.22
CA VAL A 480 -14.38 -12.81 -2.44
C VAL A 480 -14.59 -13.26 -0.99
N PRO A 481 -13.71 -12.85 -0.07
CA PRO A 481 -13.79 -13.27 1.33
C PRO A 481 -14.93 -12.57 2.09
N PRO A 482 -15.37 -13.10 3.25
CA PRO A 482 -16.23 -12.36 4.15
C PRO A 482 -15.48 -11.13 4.68
N GLY A 483 -16.20 -10.02 4.87
CA GLY A 483 -15.61 -8.73 5.25
C GLY A 483 -14.76 -8.10 4.15
N ALA A 484 -15.02 -8.45 2.88
CA ALA A 484 -14.31 -7.88 1.73
C ALA A 484 -14.29 -6.35 1.76
N GLY A 485 -15.38 -5.70 2.20
CA GLY A 485 -15.49 -4.24 2.28
C GLY A 485 -14.51 -3.56 3.24
N VAL A 486 -13.93 -4.30 4.21
CA VAL A 486 -13.00 -3.81 5.24
C VAL A 486 -11.69 -4.63 5.28
N GLY A 487 -11.30 -5.21 4.14
CA GLY A 487 -10.18 -6.16 4.03
C GLY A 487 -8.86 -5.62 4.54
N SER A 488 -8.53 -4.35 4.29
CA SER A 488 -7.30 -3.73 4.79
C SER A 488 -7.23 -3.70 6.32
N ALA A 489 -8.32 -3.33 7.00
CA ALA A 489 -8.38 -3.32 8.46
C ALA A 489 -8.29 -4.74 9.06
N ILE A 490 -8.88 -5.76 8.40
CA ILE A 490 -8.69 -7.17 8.77
C ILE A 490 -7.23 -7.56 8.60
N GLY A 491 -6.58 -7.15 7.50
CA GLY A 491 -5.17 -7.44 7.23
C GLY A 491 -4.23 -6.92 8.31
N PHE A 492 -4.53 -5.80 8.96
CA PHE A 492 -3.76 -5.30 10.10
C PHE A 492 -3.76 -6.31 11.27
N LEU A 493 -4.88 -6.99 11.50
CA LEU A 493 -4.99 -8.02 12.55
C LEU A 493 -4.27 -9.32 12.18
N ARG A 494 -3.83 -9.49 10.94
CA ARG A 494 -3.08 -10.66 10.42
C ARG A 494 -1.59 -10.39 10.25
N ALA A 495 -1.15 -9.14 10.39
CA ALA A 495 0.25 -8.77 10.24
C ALA A 495 1.08 -9.18 11.46
N SER A 496 2.38 -9.42 11.24
CA SER A 496 3.37 -9.66 12.29
C SER A 496 3.98 -8.33 12.77
N PHE A 497 4.48 -8.29 13.99
CA PHE A 497 5.45 -7.28 14.36
C PHE A 497 6.71 -7.54 13.55
N SER A 498 7.07 -6.65 12.65
CA SER A 498 8.24 -6.85 11.82
C SER A 498 8.87 -5.54 11.39
N PHE A 499 10.18 -5.60 11.12
CA PHE A 499 10.94 -4.47 10.64
C PHE A 499 12.12 -4.93 9.81
N GLU A 500 12.36 -4.29 8.68
CA GLU A 500 13.55 -4.49 7.86
C GLU A 500 14.52 -3.33 8.06
N ALA A 501 15.71 -3.65 8.58
CA ALA A 501 16.86 -2.75 8.65
C ALA A 501 17.73 -3.00 7.42
N THR A 502 18.08 -1.94 6.70
CA THR A 502 18.93 -2.00 5.50
C THR A 502 20.06 -0.99 5.63
N ARG A 503 21.28 -1.38 5.24
CA ARG A 503 22.45 -0.48 5.26
C ARG A 503 23.35 -0.76 4.05
N SER A 504 23.83 0.29 3.41
CA SER A 504 24.90 0.17 2.43
C SER A 504 26.24 -0.07 3.11
N ALA A 505 26.85 -1.20 2.76
CA ALA A 505 28.22 -1.55 3.11
C ALA A 505 28.85 -2.24 1.91
N TYR A 506 29.51 -1.45 1.10
CA TYR A 506 30.08 -1.87 -0.18
C TYR A 506 31.25 -2.84 0.01
N MET A 507 31.22 -3.99 -0.68
CA MET A 507 32.28 -4.99 -0.68
C MET A 507 32.36 -5.64 -2.07
N ARG A 508 33.54 -5.67 -2.67
CA ARG A 508 33.81 -6.54 -3.84
C ARG A 508 34.07 -7.96 -3.38
N LEU A 509 33.64 -8.96 -4.15
CA LEU A 509 33.90 -10.35 -3.77
C LEU A 509 35.38 -10.71 -3.81
N GLY A 510 36.16 -10.08 -4.70
CA GLY A 510 37.62 -10.26 -4.75
C GLY A 510 38.37 -9.78 -3.49
N ASP A 511 37.83 -8.80 -2.78
CA ASP A 511 38.38 -8.23 -1.54
C ASP A 511 37.43 -8.44 -0.35
N PHE A 512 36.64 -9.50 -0.38
CA PHE A 512 35.58 -9.75 0.60
C PHE A 512 36.15 -9.94 2.02
N SER A 513 35.57 -9.20 2.97
CA SER A 513 35.91 -9.31 4.39
C SER A 513 34.78 -9.98 5.18
N PRO A 514 34.92 -11.30 5.52
CA PRO A 514 33.92 -11.99 6.34
C PRO A 514 33.66 -11.31 7.69
N ALA A 515 34.70 -10.73 8.31
CA ALA A 515 34.57 -10.06 9.59
C ALA A 515 33.76 -8.75 9.47
N ALA A 516 33.94 -7.99 8.39
CA ALA A 516 33.17 -6.78 8.15
C ALA A 516 31.70 -7.12 7.82
N ALA A 517 31.47 -8.13 6.99
CA ALA A 517 30.11 -8.60 6.68
C ALA A 517 29.36 -9.08 7.93
N ARG A 518 29.99 -9.92 8.79
CA ARG A 518 29.38 -10.36 10.06
C ARG A 518 29.03 -9.16 10.97
N ARG A 519 29.91 -8.18 11.08
CA ARG A 519 29.63 -6.99 11.91
C ARG A 519 28.42 -6.22 11.40
N VAL A 520 28.32 -5.96 10.09
CA VAL A 520 27.17 -5.27 9.49
C VAL A 520 25.89 -6.03 9.72
N LEU A 521 25.91 -7.38 9.51
CA LEU A 521 24.74 -8.21 9.72
C LEU A 521 24.31 -8.27 11.19
N ALA A 522 25.25 -8.30 12.13
CA ALA A 522 24.96 -8.25 13.58
C ALA A 522 24.29 -6.93 13.97
N GLU A 523 24.85 -5.80 13.53
CA GLU A 523 24.28 -4.46 13.79
C GLU A 523 22.87 -4.35 13.20
N LEU A 524 22.64 -4.79 11.94
CA LEU A 524 21.31 -4.76 11.32
C LEU A 524 20.32 -5.69 12.02
N ARG A 525 20.78 -6.84 12.51
CA ARG A 525 19.95 -7.75 13.30
C ARG A 525 19.49 -7.12 14.61
N ASP A 526 20.40 -6.44 15.29
CA ASP A 526 20.10 -5.74 16.55
C ASP A 526 19.16 -4.56 16.30
N ASP A 527 19.41 -3.75 15.26
CA ASP A 527 18.55 -2.64 14.83
C ASP A 527 17.12 -3.16 14.52
N ALA A 528 16.99 -4.18 13.69
CA ALA A 528 15.68 -4.74 13.33
C ALA A 528 14.94 -5.36 14.52
N ALA A 529 15.66 -6.08 15.37
CA ALA A 529 15.09 -6.69 16.58
C ALA A 529 14.62 -5.64 17.59
N ALA A 530 15.30 -4.50 17.71
CA ALA A 530 14.90 -3.42 18.61
C ALA A 530 13.51 -2.87 18.26
N PHE A 531 13.18 -2.71 16.98
CA PHE A 531 11.82 -2.29 16.54
C PHE A 531 10.75 -3.32 16.90
N VAL A 532 11.04 -4.61 16.73
CA VAL A 532 10.09 -5.69 17.09
C VAL A 532 9.89 -5.75 18.60
N ARG A 533 10.96 -5.65 19.37
CA ARG A 533 10.89 -5.64 20.86
C ARG A 533 10.22 -4.41 21.44
N ALA A 534 10.22 -3.30 20.72
CA ALA A 534 9.44 -2.11 21.10
C ALA A 534 7.92 -2.36 21.04
N CYS A 535 7.47 -3.32 20.21
CA CYS A 535 6.08 -3.75 20.15
C CYS A 535 5.78 -4.86 21.17
N ASP A 536 6.66 -5.83 21.29
CA ASP A 536 6.58 -6.94 22.23
C ASP A 536 7.98 -7.29 22.77
N PRO A 537 8.32 -6.90 24.02
CA PRO A 537 9.63 -7.15 24.62
C PRO A 537 10.02 -8.62 24.73
N GLN A 538 9.04 -9.53 24.75
CA GLN A 538 9.25 -10.97 24.86
C GLN A 538 9.05 -11.73 23.55
N ALA A 539 8.91 -11.02 22.43
CA ALA A 539 8.66 -11.63 21.14
C ALA A 539 9.72 -12.67 20.75
N ARG A 540 9.25 -13.82 20.28
CA ARG A 540 10.09 -14.76 19.54
C ARG A 540 10.31 -14.18 18.13
N ILE A 541 11.57 -13.91 17.78
CA ILE A 541 11.94 -13.25 16.53
C ILE A 541 12.57 -14.26 15.58
N GLY A 542 12.04 -14.35 14.37
CA GLY A 542 12.67 -14.94 13.20
C GLY A 542 13.42 -13.89 12.39
N TYR A 543 14.42 -14.31 11.62
CA TYR A 543 15.22 -13.40 10.78
C TYR A 543 15.30 -13.89 9.35
N GLU A 544 15.10 -12.98 8.41
CA GLU A 544 15.41 -13.15 6.99
C GLU A 544 16.59 -12.22 6.67
N VAL A 545 17.59 -12.73 5.96
CA VAL A 545 18.82 -12.00 5.64
C VAL A 545 18.99 -11.94 4.12
N ARG A 546 19.33 -10.77 3.61
CA ARG A 546 19.48 -10.52 2.19
C ARG A 546 20.69 -9.63 1.90
N ALA A 547 21.46 -10.02 0.87
CA ALA A 547 22.46 -9.16 0.25
C ALA A 547 21.91 -8.59 -1.08
N TYR A 548 22.20 -7.32 -1.38
CA TYR A 548 21.94 -6.74 -2.67
C TYR A 548 23.23 -6.68 -3.46
N MET A 549 23.25 -7.40 -4.57
CA MET A 549 24.47 -7.69 -5.31
C MET A 549 24.31 -7.38 -6.81
N ARG A 550 25.42 -7.09 -7.48
CA ARG A 550 25.44 -6.83 -8.92
C ARG A 550 26.82 -7.13 -9.50
N TYR A 551 26.92 -7.26 -10.80
CA TYR A 551 28.21 -7.17 -11.47
C TYR A 551 28.77 -5.75 -11.39
N VAL A 552 30.07 -5.61 -11.23
CA VAL A 552 30.74 -4.30 -11.21
C VAL A 552 30.42 -3.54 -12.50
N GLY A 553 29.95 -2.31 -12.35
CA GLY A 553 29.53 -1.45 -13.48
C GLY A 553 28.06 -1.56 -13.86
N GLN A 554 27.29 -2.50 -13.31
CA GLN A 554 25.84 -2.52 -13.51
C GLN A 554 25.14 -1.42 -12.69
N GLY A 555 24.06 -0.87 -13.26
CA GLY A 555 23.24 0.16 -12.60
C GLY A 555 22.31 -0.39 -11.51
N TRP A 556 21.94 -1.69 -11.60
CA TRP A 556 20.91 -2.32 -10.75
C TRP A 556 21.49 -3.50 -9.99
N GLU A 557 21.15 -3.61 -8.69
CA GLU A 557 21.42 -4.75 -7.87
C GLU A 557 20.21 -5.71 -7.80
N ILE A 558 20.49 -7.00 -7.68
CA ILE A 558 19.48 -8.04 -7.42
C ILE A 558 19.52 -8.47 -5.95
N PRO A 559 18.38 -8.83 -5.36
CA PRO A 559 18.33 -9.43 -4.03
C PRO A 559 18.86 -10.87 -4.06
N VAL A 560 19.69 -11.20 -3.09
CA VAL A 560 20.25 -12.54 -2.87
C VAL A 560 19.94 -12.94 -1.43
N ASP A 561 19.08 -13.93 -1.25
CA ASP A 561 18.71 -14.42 0.06
C ASP A 561 19.84 -15.29 0.65
N LEU A 562 20.17 -15.07 1.92
CA LEU A 562 21.14 -15.85 2.66
C LEU A 562 20.43 -16.73 3.69
N SER A 563 20.82 -18.01 3.75
CA SER A 563 20.38 -18.87 4.85
C SER A 563 20.94 -18.39 6.20
N ALA A 564 20.39 -18.91 7.29
CA ALA A 564 20.91 -18.59 8.64
C ALA A 564 22.39 -18.97 8.79
N ALA A 565 22.83 -20.07 8.15
CA ALA A 565 24.22 -20.49 8.15
C ALA A 565 25.10 -19.56 7.32
N ASP A 566 24.69 -19.18 6.11
CA ASP A 566 25.42 -18.24 5.24
C ASP A 566 25.55 -16.85 5.88
N ALA A 567 24.52 -16.42 6.62
CA ALA A 567 24.53 -15.14 7.34
C ALA A 567 25.43 -15.16 8.59
N ALA A 568 25.55 -16.32 9.26
CA ALA A 568 26.43 -16.49 10.42
C ALA A 568 27.90 -16.51 10.00
N GLU A 569 28.21 -17.14 8.88
CA GLU A 569 29.57 -17.26 8.34
C GLU A 569 29.59 -16.86 6.85
N PRO A 570 29.46 -15.56 6.54
CA PRO A 570 29.46 -15.11 5.16
C PRO A 570 30.86 -15.25 4.54
N VAL A 571 30.94 -15.96 3.40
CA VAL A 571 32.18 -16.15 2.64
C VAL A 571 31.96 -15.81 1.16
N ALA A 572 33.01 -15.33 0.49
CA ALA A 572 32.93 -14.84 -0.88
C ALA A 572 32.41 -15.90 -1.86
N GLU A 573 32.93 -17.13 -1.78
CA GLU A 573 32.57 -18.23 -2.67
C GLU A 573 31.09 -18.60 -2.58
N ARG A 574 30.55 -18.54 -1.36
CA ARG A 574 29.12 -18.81 -1.15
C ARG A 574 28.25 -17.66 -1.67
N CYS A 575 28.65 -16.42 -1.43
CA CYS A 575 27.97 -15.25 -1.99
C CYS A 575 27.96 -15.27 -3.52
N LEU A 576 29.09 -15.67 -4.15
CA LEU A 576 29.19 -15.85 -5.59
C LEU A 576 28.18 -16.88 -6.10
N ALA A 577 28.16 -18.07 -5.53
CA ALA A 577 27.24 -19.14 -5.95
C ALA A 577 25.76 -18.71 -5.83
N LEU A 578 25.40 -18.10 -4.71
CA LEU A 578 24.02 -17.61 -4.48
C LEU A 578 23.64 -16.49 -5.46
N PHE A 579 24.57 -15.58 -5.75
CA PHE A 579 24.34 -14.53 -6.73
C PHE A 579 24.13 -15.08 -8.15
N GLU A 580 25.00 -16.00 -8.58
CA GLU A 580 24.88 -16.61 -9.91
C GLU A 580 23.57 -17.37 -10.09
N ASP A 581 23.11 -18.11 -9.07
CA ASP A 581 21.85 -18.83 -9.09
C ASP A 581 20.65 -17.86 -9.17
N ALA A 582 20.67 -16.79 -8.37
CA ALA A 582 19.65 -15.73 -8.42
C ALA A 582 19.66 -15.00 -9.77
N TYR A 583 20.85 -14.70 -10.30
CA TYR A 583 21.00 -14.01 -11.58
C TYR A 583 20.55 -14.88 -12.76
N LYS A 584 20.90 -16.19 -12.77
CA LYS A 584 20.40 -17.16 -13.75
C LYS A 584 18.88 -17.28 -13.72
N THR A 585 18.30 -17.28 -12.52
CA THR A 585 16.83 -17.34 -12.35
C THR A 585 16.15 -16.12 -12.96
N LEU A 586 16.72 -14.91 -12.81
CA LEU A 586 16.15 -13.68 -13.31
C LEU A 586 16.42 -13.43 -14.81
N PHE A 587 17.62 -13.77 -15.30
CA PHE A 587 18.09 -13.38 -16.62
C PHE A 587 18.46 -14.56 -17.54
N GLY A 588 18.25 -15.79 -17.07
CA GLY A 588 18.50 -17.03 -17.84
C GLY A 588 19.94 -17.49 -17.86
N ARG A 589 20.93 -16.62 -17.62
CA ARG A 589 22.37 -16.95 -17.60
C ARG A 589 23.17 -16.00 -16.70
N ALA A 590 24.27 -16.47 -16.14
CA ALA A 590 25.29 -15.64 -15.51
C ALA A 590 26.23 -15.00 -16.56
N VAL A 591 27.03 -14.03 -16.14
CA VAL A 591 28.07 -13.38 -16.98
C VAL A 591 29.43 -13.77 -16.44
N ASP A 592 30.23 -14.47 -17.26
CA ASP A 592 31.57 -14.94 -16.89
C ASP A 592 32.59 -13.81 -16.90
N GLY A 593 33.58 -13.86 -16.03
CA GLY A 593 34.74 -12.99 -16.02
C GLY A 593 34.48 -11.55 -15.55
N VAL A 594 33.32 -11.24 -15.05
CA VAL A 594 33.00 -9.92 -14.46
C VAL A 594 32.95 -10.03 -12.92
N ASP A 595 33.67 -9.13 -12.26
CA ASP A 595 33.69 -9.08 -10.79
C ASP A 595 32.30 -8.72 -10.24
N ILE A 596 32.01 -9.16 -9.01
CA ILE A 596 30.73 -8.99 -8.36
C ILE A 596 30.94 -8.16 -7.08
N GLU A 597 29.96 -7.33 -6.79
CA GLU A 597 29.99 -6.47 -5.60
C GLU A 597 28.68 -6.57 -4.82
N VAL A 598 28.80 -6.57 -3.50
CA VAL A 598 27.69 -6.34 -2.56
C VAL A 598 27.58 -4.85 -2.32
N THR A 599 26.41 -4.28 -2.54
CA THR A 599 26.15 -2.85 -2.36
C THR A 599 25.50 -2.55 -1.02
N SER A 600 24.58 -3.42 -0.59
CA SER A 600 23.81 -3.24 0.65
C SER A 600 23.43 -4.59 1.26
N TRP A 601 23.19 -4.56 2.55
CA TRP A 601 22.72 -5.68 3.36
C TRP A 601 21.38 -5.32 4.01
N ALA A 602 20.47 -6.28 4.12
CA ALA A 602 19.21 -6.14 4.81
C ALA A 602 18.97 -7.31 5.75
N VAL A 603 18.41 -7.02 6.91
CA VAL A 603 17.92 -7.99 7.88
C VAL A 603 16.50 -7.61 8.26
N LYS A 604 15.57 -8.53 8.00
CA LYS A 604 14.19 -8.41 8.45
C LYS A 604 14.02 -9.27 9.70
N ALA A 605 13.60 -8.65 10.79
CA ALA A 605 13.17 -9.30 12.03
C ALA A 605 11.64 -9.36 12.03
N ALA A 606 11.07 -10.51 12.35
CA ALA A 606 9.61 -10.67 12.40
C ALA A 606 9.18 -11.67 13.48
N THR A 607 8.02 -11.39 14.09
CA THR A 607 7.34 -12.43 14.90
C THR A 607 6.69 -13.45 13.99
N PRO A 608 6.46 -14.69 14.46
CA PRO A 608 5.67 -15.66 13.72
C PRO A 608 4.31 -15.09 13.34
N LEU A 609 3.84 -15.40 12.15
CA LEU A 609 2.49 -15.07 11.74
C LEU A 609 1.46 -15.80 12.61
N PRO A 610 0.28 -15.22 12.85
CA PRO A 610 -0.81 -15.93 13.52
C PRO A 610 -1.09 -17.26 12.82
N VAL A 611 -1.25 -18.31 13.62
CA VAL A 611 -1.65 -19.63 13.09
C VAL A 611 -3.11 -19.56 12.66
N THR A 612 -3.36 -19.76 11.38
CA THR A 612 -4.71 -19.81 10.80
C THR A 612 -4.98 -21.22 10.29
N ALA A 613 -6.22 -21.70 10.48
CA ALA A 613 -6.62 -23.01 10.00
C ALA A 613 -6.67 -23.01 8.45
N ALA A 614 -6.20 -24.12 7.86
CA ALA A 614 -6.40 -24.36 6.43
C ALA A 614 -7.88 -24.55 6.11
N ILE A 615 -8.30 -24.11 4.94
CA ILE A 615 -9.65 -24.25 4.44
C ILE A 615 -9.66 -25.28 3.30
N ASP A 616 -10.34 -26.37 3.52
CA ASP A 616 -10.49 -27.39 2.49
C ASP A 616 -11.27 -26.87 1.26
N PRO A 617 -10.98 -27.40 0.06
CA PRO A 617 -11.77 -27.10 -1.14
C PRO A 617 -13.26 -27.37 -0.89
N ALA A 618 -14.13 -26.41 -1.27
CA ALA A 618 -15.55 -26.62 -1.16
C ALA A 618 -15.99 -27.72 -2.15
N THR A 619 -16.81 -28.65 -1.67
CA THR A 619 -17.59 -29.52 -2.53
C THR A 619 -18.96 -28.88 -2.69
N ALA A 620 -19.42 -28.69 -3.92
CA ALA A 620 -20.78 -28.21 -4.18
C ALA A 620 -21.79 -29.24 -3.65
N VAL A 621 -22.69 -28.77 -2.78
CA VAL A 621 -23.67 -29.63 -2.08
C VAL A 621 -25.08 -29.33 -2.58
N SER A 622 -25.50 -28.08 -2.56
CA SER A 622 -26.85 -27.66 -2.95
C SER A 622 -26.84 -26.38 -3.76
N GLU A 623 -27.80 -26.25 -4.65
CA GLU A 623 -28.03 -25.01 -5.37
C GLU A 623 -28.67 -23.97 -4.43
N ALA A 624 -28.12 -22.78 -4.42
CA ALA A 624 -28.61 -21.69 -3.59
C ALA A 624 -30.01 -21.25 -4.02
N ARG A 625 -30.86 -20.91 -3.08
CA ARG A 625 -32.18 -20.33 -3.35
C ARG A 625 -32.07 -18.82 -3.41
N PHE A 626 -32.43 -18.22 -4.54
CA PHE A 626 -32.52 -16.78 -4.66
C PHE A 626 -33.70 -16.23 -3.85
N ALA A 627 -33.45 -15.10 -3.18
CA ALA A 627 -34.51 -14.35 -2.48
C ALA A 627 -35.40 -13.56 -3.46
N GLY A 628 -34.88 -13.28 -4.66
CA GLY A 628 -35.57 -12.56 -5.72
C GLY A 628 -34.67 -12.37 -6.93
N THR A 629 -35.10 -11.52 -7.87
CA THR A 629 -34.30 -11.12 -9.04
C THR A 629 -34.19 -9.60 -9.10
N ARG A 630 -33.16 -9.11 -9.77
CA ARG A 630 -32.93 -7.70 -10.06
C ARG A 630 -32.34 -7.52 -11.45
N PRO A 631 -32.80 -6.49 -12.22
CA PRO A 631 -32.19 -6.16 -13.49
C PRO A 631 -30.69 -5.85 -13.34
N LEU A 632 -29.86 -6.53 -14.12
CA LEU A 632 -28.41 -6.38 -14.16
C LEU A 632 -27.96 -6.34 -15.61
N PHE A 633 -27.18 -5.36 -16.00
CA PHE A 633 -26.48 -5.40 -17.29
C PHE A 633 -25.30 -6.38 -17.20
N ASP A 634 -25.36 -7.46 -17.97
CA ASP A 634 -24.26 -8.44 -18.07
C ASP A 634 -23.42 -8.16 -19.33
N PRO A 635 -22.12 -7.80 -19.17
CA PRO A 635 -21.24 -7.50 -20.30
C PRO A 635 -20.97 -8.68 -21.23
N ALA A 636 -21.04 -9.91 -20.74
CA ALA A 636 -20.82 -11.10 -21.55
C ALA A 636 -22.00 -11.39 -22.47
N ILE A 637 -23.21 -11.05 -22.00
CA ILE A 637 -24.47 -11.20 -22.79
C ILE A 637 -24.71 -9.91 -23.62
N GLY A 638 -24.21 -8.76 -23.18
CA GLY A 638 -24.41 -7.46 -23.82
C GLY A 638 -25.83 -6.91 -23.65
N ALA A 639 -26.56 -7.35 -22.63
CA ALA A 639 -27.95 -6.97 -22.38
C ALA A 639 -28.28 -6.96 -20.88
N VAL A 640 -29.39 -6.29 -20.54
CA VAL A 640 -29.98 -6.37 -19.19
C VAL A 640 -30.68 -7.73 -19.05
N VAL A 641 -30.36 -8.41 -17.96
CA VAL A 641 -30.91 -9.73 -17.59
C VAL A 641 -31.50 -9.69 -16.19
N GLU A 642 -32.45 -10.58 -15.91
CA GLU A 642 -32.92 -10.79 -14.53
C GLU A 642 -31.92 -11.67 -13.78
N ALA A 643 -31.04 -11.03 -12.97
CA ALA A 643 -30.04 -11.73 -12.18
C ALA A 643 -30.63 -12.18 -10.83
N GLY A 644 -30.34 -13.40 -10.41
CA GLY A 644 -30.74 -13.91 -9.10
C GLY A 644 -30.01 -13.17 -7.99
N VAL A 645 -30.73 -12.84 -6.90
CA VAL A 645 -30.16 -12.13 -5.74
C VAL A 645 -30.27 -13.00 -4.49
N VAL A 646 -29.18 -13.08 -3.74
CA VAL A 646 -29.12 -13.76 -2.43
C VAL A 646 -28.20 -12.98 -1.49
N ALA A 647 -28.57 -12.90 -0.21
CA ALA A 647 -27.69 -12.34 0.82
C ALA A 647 -26.61 -13.37 1.21
N ARG A 648 -25.37 -12.92 1.50
CA ARG A 648 -24.28 -13.84 1.87
C ARG A 648 -24.62 -14.69 3.09
N ASP A 649 -25.26 -14.13 4.10
CA ASP A 649 -25.67 -14.81 5.33
C ASP A 649 -26.79 -15.85 5.10
N GLY A 650 -27.46 -15.81 3.95
CA GLY A 650 -28.40 -16.82 3.49
C GLY A 650 -27.75 -18.04 2.83
N LEU A 651 -26.43 -18.06 2.65
CA LEU A 651 -25.67 -19.14 2.05
C LEU A 651 -24.96 -20.01 3.10
N ALA A 652 -25.05 -21.32 2.95
CA ALA A 652 -24.30 -22.28 3.75
C ALA A 652 -23.04 -22.78 3.02
N PRO A 653 -22.01 -23.27 3.72
CA PRO A 653 -20.86 -23.90 3.09
C PRO A 653 -21.28 -25.04 2.14
N GLY A 654 -20.81 -24.99 0.91
CA GLY A 654 -21.17 -25.92 -0.16
C GLY A 654 -22.36 -25.47 -1.01
N ASP A 655 -23.06 -24.40 -0.66
CA ASP A 655 -24.07 -23.84 -1.57
C ASP A 655 -23.38 -23.23 -2.79
N TRP A 656 -23.96 -23.48 -3.97
CA TRP A 656 -23.46 -22.95 -5.23
C TRP A 656 -24.56 -22.24 -6.03
N LEU A 657 -24.14 -21.31 -6.88
CA LEU A 657 -25.03 -20.56 -7.77
C LEU A 657 -24.28 -20.20 -9.07
N SER A 658 -25.01 -20.25 -10.18
CA SER A 658 -24.49 -19.84 -11.49
C SER A 658 -24.84 -18.40 -11.79
N GLY A 659 -23.92 -17.69 -12.50
CA GLY A 659 -24.19 -16.35 -13.03
C GLY A 659 -25.10 -16.38 -14.27
N PRO A 660 -25.79 -15.24 -14.55
CA PRO A 660 -25.70 -13.96 -13.88
C PRO A 660 -26.44 -13.92 -12.54
N ALA A 661 -25.73 -13.55 -11.50
CA ALA A 661 -26.25 -13.50 -10.13
C ALA A 661 -25.52 -12.44 -9.28
N MET A 662 -26.13 -12.08 -8.15
CA MET A 662 -25.57 -11.15 -7.18
C MET A 662 -25.66 -11.72 -5.76
N VAL A 663 -24.55 -11.64 -5.04
CA VAL A 663 -24.51 -11.90 -3.60
C VAL A 663 -24.34 -10.57 -2.87
N THR A 664 -25.33 -10.20 -2.06
CA THR A 664 -25.35 -8.90 -1.36
C THR A 664 -24.77 -9.01 0.04
N GLU A 665 -24.08 -7.97 0.45
CA GLU A 665 -23.49 -7.76 1.79
C GLU A 665 -23.74 -6.33 2.24
N SER A 666 -23.55 -6.05 3.53
CA SER A 666 -23.69 -4.68 4.07
C SER A 666 -22.69 -3.68 3.48
N GLU A 667 -21.53 -4.14 3.04
CA GLU A 667 -20.38 -3.30 2.69
C GLU A 667 -20.00 -3.39 1.20
N THR A 668 -20.55 -4.37 0.45
CA THR A 668 -20.29 -4.59 -0.97
C THR A 668 -21.36 -5.47 -1.62
N THR A 669 -21.30 -5.62 -2.94
CA THR A 669 -22.08 -6.61 -3.70
C THR A 669 -21.12 -7.41 -4.57
N VAL A 670 -21.23 -8.73 -4.56
CA VAL A 670 -20.48 -9.62 -5.44
C VAL A 670 -21.29 -9.86 -6.71
N VAL A 671 -20.77 -9.43 -7.84
CA VAL A 671 -21.38 -9.70 -9.15
C VAL A 671 -20.75 -10.95 -9.76
N ILE A 672 -21.57 -11.95 -10.04
CA ILE A 672 -21.17 -13.20 -10.69
C ILE A 672 -21.66 -13.12 -12.14
N PRO A 673 -20.74 -12.93 -13.12
CA PRO A 673 -21.14 -12.82 -14.53
C PRO A 673 -21.65 -14.15 -15.11
N ALA A 674 -22.32 -14.09 -16.23
CA ALA A 674 -22.63 -15.28 -17.02
C ALA A 674 -21.35 -16.06 -17.35
N GLY A 675 -21.43 -17.41 -17.31
CA GLY A 675 -20.31 -18.32 -17.54
C GLY A 675 -19.34 -18.45 -16.32
N PHE A 676 -19.81 -18.06 -15.12
CA PHE A 676 -19.13 -18.32 -13.85
C PHE A 676 -20.07 -19.01 -12.86
N THR A 677 -19.50 -19.88 -12.06
CA THR A 677 -20.19 -20.53 -10.94
C THR A 677 -19.50 -20.17 -9.63
N ALA A 678 -20.27 -19.71 -8.66
CA ALA A 678 -19.80 -19.39 -7.30
C ALA A 678 -20.16 -20.54 -6.35
N THR A 679 -19.24 -20.87 -5.42
CA THR A 679 -19.45 -21.83 -4.34
C THR A 679 -19.03 -21.22 -3.01
N MET A 680 -19.87 -21.34 -1.98
CA MET A 680 -19.55 -20.91 -0.62
C MET A 680 -18.56 -21.87 0.03
N ARG A 681 -17.43 -21.35 0.51
CA ARG A 681 -16.40 -22.10 1.24
C ARG A 681 -16.74 -22.19 2.73
N ALA A 682 -16.04 -23.08 3.44
CA ALA A 682 -16.26 -23.31 4.88
C ALA A 682 -16.00 -22.07 5.76
N ASP A 683 -15.15 -21.13 5.30
CA ASP A 683 -14.86 -19.87 6.00
C ASP A 683 -15.78 -18.72 5.57
N GLY A 684 -16.79 -18.99 4.76
CA GLY A 684 -17.67 -17.99 4.21
C GLY A 684 -17.14 -17.24 2.98
N SER A 685 -15.94 -17.60 2.47
CA SER A 685 -15.45 -17.06 1.19
C SER A 685 -16.28 -17.60 0.02
N LEU A 686 -16.61 -16.73 -0.92
CA LEU A 686 -17.15 -17.13 -2.22
C LEU A 686 -15.99 -17.45 -3.16
N GLU A 687 -15.94 -18.68 -3.65
CA GLU A 687 -15.03 -19.07 -4.72
C GLU A 687 -15.79 -19.09 -6.04
N ILE A 688 -15.34 -18.25 -6.99
CA ILE A 688 -16.00 -18.08 -8.28
C ILE A 688 -15.06 -18.60 -9.37
N ILE A 689 -15.53 -19.57 -10.14
CA ILE A 689 -14.75 -20.27 -11.18
C ILE A 689 -15.45 -20.10 -12.54
N ARG A 690 -14.68 -19.81 -13.57
CA ARG A 690 -15.16 -19.73 -14.94
C ARG A 690 -15.49 -21.13 -15.48
N ASP A 691 -16.66 -21.31 -16.05
CA ASP A 691 -17.15 -22.58 -16.55
C ASP A 691 -16.30 -23.12 -17.72
N ALA A 692 -16.14 -24.41 -17.79
CA ALA A 692 -15.28 -25.05 -18.81
C ALA A 692 -15.77 -24.81 -20.27
N SER A 693 -17.05 -24.64 -20.48
CA SER A 693 -17.64 -24.29 -21.77
C SER A 693 -17.28 -22.87 -22.21
N ALA A 694 -17.34 -21.92 -21.30
CA ALA A 694 -16.97 -20.52 -21.55
C ALA A 694 -15.46 -20.31 -21.80
N ARG A 695 -14.59 -21.28 -21.41
CA ARG A 695 -13.16 -21.26 -21.75
C ARG A 695 -12.86 -21.55 -23.21
N LYS A 696 -13.70 -22.38 -23.88
CA LYS A 696 -13.49 -22.74 -25.29
C LYS A 696 -13.88 -21.61 -26.23
N GLU A 697 -14.99 -20.93 -25.97
CA GLU A 697 -15.45 -19.79 -26.79
C GLU A 697 -14.54 -18.57 -26.74
N ALA A 698 -13.72 -18.39 -25.66
CA ALA A 698 -12.79 -17.28 -25.57
C ALA A 698 -11.40 -17.58 -26.18
N ALA A 699 -11.14 -18.83 -26.58
CA ALA A 699 -9.90 -19.26 -27.22
C ALA A 699 -10.03 -19.39 -28.76
N GLU A 700 -11.27 -19.40 -29.29
CA GLU A 700 -11.59 -19.28 -30.71
C GLU A 700 -11.83 -17.82 -31.12
#